data_2a9f3f5305ed38ea643ad9e648746644
#
_entry.id   2a9f3f5305ed38ea643ad9e648746644
#
_cell.length_a   1.000
_cell.length_b   1.000
_cell.length_c   1.000
_cell.angle_alpha   90.00
_cell.angle_beta   90.00
_cell.angle_gamma   90.00
#
_symmetry.space_group_name_H-M   'P 1'
#
loop_
_entity.id
_entity.type
_entity.pdbx_description
1 polymer ?
#
loop_
_entity_poly.entity_id
_entity_poly.type
_entity_poly.pdbx_seq_one_letter_code
_entity_poly.pdbx_strand_id
1 'polypeptide(L)'
;MANLIRFALSQRLLMMILVLLLAGGGYHAFTHIPIDAFPEVSPTQVKIIVKAPGMTPEEVEARITAPIEIELLGIPHQTMLRSIAKYALTDITVDFTEGTDIYWARQQIAERLNTMWGNLPAGVEGGIAPMTTPLGEMFMFTVEGGGLSLMERRNLLDWVIRPALRTVSGVADVNSLGGLVRSFEVIPDNTRLSARGISIDKLVQALQNNNRNDGAGRMADGEEALIVRAEGRIKTLADVSTIVVDNKNGIPITVGDVAEVRIGALTRYGAVSKNGEGEAVTGLVLSLRGANARQTIAGIEKKLAELSPGFPKGVETKVFYNRGNLVDKAVDTVLHALLEAIALVVVLLILFLGNLRAALVVALALPLAALFTFILMNYMGMSANLMSLGGLAIAIGMLVDAAVVVVENLITHLAEVEKAERLPRLHVIYRATREVAGPVTSGILIIIIVFLPLLTLQGLEGKLFTPVALTIVFALSGSLVLSLTVIPVISSYLLKEVSHEEPWLPRQLQKLYQPVLLWCLGNSKKVFVAAGALLIVTVVVFTQIGSTFMPTMDEGDIIIQLEKLPSITLEQSVALDGQVQKNLRKNIPEIETIVSRVGSDELGLDPMGLNETDTFLVLKPKDQWRMQSKEALIEEIRKVMAQTPGIAFGFTQPIEMRVSEMLTGTRGDVAVKLFGSDLAVLNEKANEIAEILKHINGSSDVFAKQNSGMQFLQVTIDKLAAGRLGLDSDSIETLLRAQIEGLNLGIVQEGIKRTPLILRGSSDTSNFDNLQITLPNGGHVPLTAIAKIEKVEGVVSVGRERGQRFVVIRSNVQDRDLVGFVDEARKAVAEKVKLPTGYTVEFGGQFENQQRAAATLSLVVPISLGLIFLLLFSTFGSVRQAVLVLSNIPLAMVGGVFALWASGEYLSVPASVGFIALLGIAVLNGVVMVSYFNQLKATGMELAKVVTLGSARRLRPVLMTASIAAFGLIPLLFATGPGSEIQRPLAIVVIGGLVSSTFLTLFLLPILFKLFGISKEIEQ
;
A
#
# COMPACT_ATOMS: atom_id res chain seq x y z
N MET A 1 -20.16 -36.04 12.54
CA MET A 1 -19.01 -36.61 11.85
C MET A 1 -19.23 -38.04 11.36
N ALA A 2 -19.55 -39.02 12.23
CA ALA A 2 -19.75 -40.39 11.81
C ALA A 2 -20.77 -40.56 10.65
N ASN A 3 -21.88 -39.84 10.67
CA ASN A 3 -22.86 -39.83 9.59
C ASN A 3 -22.32 -39.23 8.29
N LEU A 4 -21.47 -38.22 8.34
CA LEU A 4 -20.85 -37.60 7.17
C LEU A 4 -19.89 -38.58 6.49
N ILE A 5 -19.02 -39.24 7.27
CA ILE A 5 -18.10 -40.27 6.76
C ILE A 5 -18.89 -41.45 6.15
N ARG A 6 -19.95 -41.88 6.83
CA ARG A 6 -20.82 -42.95 6.34
C ARG A 6 -21.50 -42.55 5.01
N PHE A 7 -22.04 -41.35 4.92
CA PHE A 7 -22.65 -40.82 3.70
C PHE A 7 -21.62 -40.78 2.56
N ALA A 8 -20.45 -40.24 2.79
CA ALA A 8 -19.40 -40.14 1.77
C ALA A 8 -19.01 -41.51 1.22
N LEU A 9 -18.79 -42.50 2.09
CA LEU A 9 -18.42 -43.85 1.68
C LEU A 9 -19.59 -44.64 1.03
N SER A 10 -20.85 -44.35 1.37
CA SER A 10 -22.04 -44.96 0.74
C SER A 10 -22.31 -44.36 -0.64
N GLN A 11 -22.05 -43.06 -0.83
CA GLN A 11 -22.34 -42.32 -2.07
C GLN A 11 -21.05 -41.92 -2.80
N ARG A 12 -20.16 -42.90 -3.04
CA ARG A 12 -18.82 -42.63 -3.63
C ARG A 12 -18.86 -41.95 -4.97
N LEU A 13 -19.80 -42.31 -5.87
CA LEU A 13 -19.94 -41.71 -7.18
C LEU A 13 -20.33 -40.22 -7.05
N LEU A 14 -21.28 -39.91 -6.17
CA LEU A 14 -21.69 -38.53 -5.89
C LEU A 14 -20.52 -37.72 -5.36
N MET A 15 -19.69 -38.29 -4.47
CA MET A 15 -18.50 -37.61 -3.95
C MET A 15 -17.47 -37.31 -5.04
N MET A 16 -17.28 -38.23 -6.02
CA MET A 16 -16.37 -37.98 -7.15
C MET A 16 -16.94 -36.88 -8.07
N ILE A 17 -18.23 -36.81 -8.28
CA ILE A 17 -18.88 -35.73 -9.04
C ILE A 17 -18.68 -34.39 -8.30
N LEU A 18 -18.86 -34.37 -6.98
CA LEU A 18 -18.62 -33.16 -6.16
C LEU A 18 -17.16 -32.70 -6.22
N VAL A 19 -16.21 -33.63 -6.26
CA VAL A 19 -14.77 -33.27 -6.45
C VAL A 19 -14.54 -32.63 -7.81
N LEU A 20 -15.13 -33.14 -8.87
CA LEU A 20 -15.06 -32.55 -10.21
C LEU A 20 -15.71 -31.16 -10.27
N LEU A 21 -16.87 -31.00 -9.61
CA LEU A 21 -17.53 -29.69 -9.49
C LEU A 21 -16.69 -28.71 -8.67
N LEU A 22 -16.07 -29.17 -7.57
CA LEU A 22 -15.13 -28.37 -6.78
C LEU A 22 -13.93 -27.95 -7.63
N ALA A 23 -13.35 -28.87 -8.40
CA ALA A 23 -12.23 -28.58 -9.26
C ALA A 23 -12.58 -27.56 -10.36
N GLY A 24 -13.71 -27.76 -11.04
CA GLY A 24 -14.20 -26.84 -12.07
C GLY A 24 -14.58 -25.46 -11.50
N GLY A 25 -15.33 -25.45 -10.42
CA GLY A 25 -15.73 -24.20 -9.72
C GLY A 25 -14.54 -23.45 -9.13
N GLY A 26 -13.57 -24.17 -8.56
CA GLY A 26 -12.35 -23.59 -8.01
C GLY A 26 -11.44 -23.01 -9.10
N TYR A 27 -11.32 -23.70 -10.24
CA TYR A 27 -10.59 -23.16 -11.39
C TYR A 27 -11.26 -21.91 -11.96
N HIS A 28 -12.60 -21.93 -12.08
CA HIS A 28 -13.35 -20.75 -12.49
C HIS A 28 -13.15 -19.58 -11.52
N ALA A 29 -13.22 -19.83 -10.22
CA ALA A 29 -12.98 -18.82 -9.21
C ALA A 29 -11.57 -18.25 -9.31
N PHE A 30 -10.54 -19.09 -9.44
CA PHE A 30 -9.13 -18.67 -9.57
C PHE A 30 -8.91 -17.75 -10.79
N THR A 31 -9.58 -18.03 -11.92
CA THR A 31 -9.42 -17.22 -13.14
C THR A 31 -10.20 -15.90 -13.10
N HIS A 32 -11.19 -15.77 -12.20
CA HIS A 32 -12.05 -14.57 -12.12
C HIS A 32 -11.79 -13.71 -10.87
N ILE A 33 -11.05 -14.23 -9.90
CA ILE A 33 -10.70 -13.46 -8.69
C ILE A 33 -9.85 -12.25 -9.06
N PRO A 34 -10.10 -11.06 -8.47
CA PRO A 34 -9.23 -9.91 -8.67
C PRO A 34 -7.81 -10.20 -8.20
N ILE A 35 -6.81 -9.87 -9.02
CA ILE A 35 -5.40 -10.06 -8.70
C ILE A 35 -4.75 -8.69 -8.54
N ASP A 36 -4.06 -8.47 -7.42
CA ASP A 36 -3.26 -7.28 -7.14
C ASP A 36 -1.96 -7.66 -6.40
N ALA A 37 -0.96 -6.78 -6.39
CA ALA A 37 0.26 -7.00 -5.60
C ALA A 37 -0.02 -6.88 -4.10
N PHE A 38 -0.77 -5.84 -3.72
CA PHE A 38 -1.13 -5.54 -2.33
C PHE A 38 -2.65 -5.58 -2.12
N PRO A 39 -3.12 -5.92 -0.91
CA PRO A 39 -4.51 -5.67 -0.56
C PRO A 39 -4.80 -4.16 -0.57
N GLU A 40 -6.04 -3.77 -0.73
CA GLU A 40 -6.45 -2.37 -0.64
C GLU A 40 -6.33 -1.88 0.82
N VAL A 41 -5.20 -1.28 1.12
CA VAL A 41 -4.87 -0.80 2.49
C VAL A 41 -5.34 0.63 2.75
N SER A 42 -5.83 1.35 1.72
CA SER A 42 -6.25 2.73 1.87
C SER A 42 -7.43 2.86 2.83
N PRO A 43 -7.41 3.81 3.77
CA PRO A 43 -8.58 4.14 4.58
C PRO A 43 -9.71 4.65 3.71
N THR A 44 -10.92 4.73 4.24
CA THR A 44 -11.97 5.50 3.59
C THR A 44 -11.60 6.97 3.68
N GLN A 45 -11.12 7.52 2.58
CA GLN A 45 -10.53 8.85 2.49
C GLN A 45 -11.17 9.66 1.39
N VAL A 46 -11.44 10.93 1.65
CA VAL A 46 -11.91 11.89 0.66
C VAL A 46 -10.95 13.06 0.61
N LYS A 47 -10.44 13.34 -0.59
CA LYS A 47 -9.58 14.50 -0.85
C LYS A 47 -10.39 15.65 -1.45
N ILE A 48 -10.06 16.85 -1.02
CA ILE A 48 -10.59 18.11 -1.55
C ILE A 48 -9.40 18.93 -2.00
N ILE A 49 -9.40 19.32 -3.25
CA ILE A 49 -8.32 20.10 -3.86
C ILE A 49 -8.90 21.41 -4.33
N VAL A 50 -8.31 22.50 -3.87
CA VAL A 50 -8.76 23.84 -4.23
C VAL A 50 -7.58 24.66 -4.74
N LYS A 51 -7.71 25.17 -5.95
CA LYS A 51 -6.73 26.05 -6.60
C LYS A 51 -7.11 27.50 -6.37
N ALA A 52 -6.14 28.29 -5.98
CA ALA A 52 -6.27 29.71 -5.65
C ALA A 52 -5.12 30.51 -6.29
N PRO A 53 -5.13 30.71 -7.61
CA PRO A 53 -4.03 31.33 -8.33
C PRO A 53 -3.61 32.67 -7.71
N GLY A 54 -2.31 32.88 -7.53
CA GLY A 54 -1.72 34.09 -6.99
C GLY A 54 -1.72 34.24 -5.47
N MET A 55 -2.37 33.33 -4.70
CA MET A 55 -2.38 33.41 -3.25
C MET A 55 -1.16 32.73 -2.63
N THR A 56 -0.57 33.38 -1.62
CA THR A 56 0.51 32.84 -0.80
C THR A 56 0.00 31.66 0.06
N PRO A 57 0.88 30.78 0.57
CA PRO A 57 0.48 29.69 1.44
C PRO A 57 -0.33 30.13 2.67
N GLU A 58 0.05 31.24 3.29
CA GLU A 58 -0.64 31.79 4.45
C GLU A 58 -2.03 32.34 4.11
N GLU A 59 -2.17 33.00 2.94
CA GLU A 59 -3.48 33.44 2.45
C GLU A 59 -4.38 32.27 2.09
N VAL A 60 -3.83 31.25 1.43
CA VAL A 60 -4.56 29.99 1.13
C VAL A 60 -4.99 29.32 2.42
N GLU A 61 -4.12 29.25 3.44
CA GLU A 61 -4.48 28.73 4.75
C GLU A 61 -5.63 29.52 5.37
N ALA A 62 -5.46 30.85 5.49
CA ALA A 62 -6.40 31.70 6.24
C ALA A 62 -7.75 31.87 5.54
N ARG A 63 -7.77 31.98 4.20
CA ARG A 63 -8.97 32.35 3.44
C ARG A 63 -9.69 31.15 2.82
N ILE A 64 -9.02 29.99 2.71
CA ILE A 64 -9.58 28.82 2.05
C ILE A 64 -9.49 27.58 2.96
N THR A 65 -8.31 27.20 3.35
CA THR A 65 -8.07 25.92 4.08
C THR A 65 -8.76 25.89 5.43
N ALA A 66 -8.49 26.90 6.29
CA ALA A 66 -9.06 26.95 7.63
C ALA A 66 -10.59 27.10 7.63
N PRO A 67 -11.22 27.95 6.78
CA PRO A 67 -12.68 27.99 6.63
C PRO A 67 -13.27 26.65 6.22
N ILE A 68 -12.66 25.94 5.23
CA ILE A 68 -13.13 24.62 4.82
C ILE A 68 -12.96 23.60 5.96
N GLU A 69 -11.83 23.57 6.64
CA GLU A 69 -11.62 22.68 7.79
C GLU A 69 -12.70 22.85 8.87
N ILE A 70 -13.03 24.09 9.22
CA ILE A 70 -14.05 24.39 10.23
C ILE A 70 -15.40 23.78 9.85
N GLU A 71 -15.81 23.92 8.59
CA GLU A 71 -17.07 23.35 8.09
C GLU A 71 -17.05 21.82 8.04
N LEU A 72 -15.89 21.23 7.82
CA LEU A 72 -15.72 19.78 7.75
C LEU A 72 -15.59 19.11 9.13
N LEU A 73 -15.35 19.89 10.20
CA LEU A 73 -15.30 19.33 11.55
C LEU A 73 -16.66 18.76 11.97
N GLY A 74 -16.64 17.65 12.69
CA GLY A 74 -17.82 17.02 13.25
C GLY A 74 -18.66 16.22 12.27
N ILE A 75 -18.14 15.88 11.10
CA ILE A 75 -18.76 14.87 10.22
C ILE A 75 -18.73 13.52 10.94
N PRO A 76 -19.85 12.78 11.04
CA PRO A 76 -19.87 11.48 11.67
C PRO A 76 -18.85 10.52 11.06
N HIS A 77 -18.26 9.65 11.88
CA HIS A 77 -17.23 8.69 11.47
C HIS A 77 -15.90 9.28 11.00
N GLN A 78 -15.70 10.59 11.10
CA GLN A 78 -14.42 11.23 10.80
C GLN A 78 -13.37 10.82 11.84
N THR A 79 -12.20 10.38 11.38
CA THR A 79 -11.07 10.00 12.24
C THR A 79 -9.96 11.02 12.20
N MET A 80 -9.69 11.58 11.02
CA MET A 80 -8.59 12.52 10.79
C MET A 80 -8.98 13.57 9.76
N LEU A 81 -8.55 14.80 10.01
CA LEU A 81 -8.61 15.91 9.08
C LEU A 81 -7.21 16.51 8.97
N ARG A 82 -6.64 16.46 7.78
CA ARG A 82 -5.32 16.98 7.46
C ARG A 82 -5.40 17.91 6.26
N SER A 83 -4.56 18.92 6.24
CA SER A 83 -4.45 19.80 5.08
C SER A 83 -3.03 20.31 4.87
N ILE A 84 -2.75 20.70 3.64
CA ILE A 84 -1.52 21.36 3.25
C ILE A 84 -1.90 22.54 2.36
N ALA A 85 -1.59 23.76 2.82
CA ALA A 85 -1.70 24.98 2.03
C ALA A 85 -0.33 25.31 1.42
N LYS A 86 -0.29 25.49 0.11
CA LYS A 86 0.90 25.89 -0.66
C LYS A 86 0.56 27.10 -1.54
N TYR A 87 1.55 27.62 -2.26
CA TYR A 87 1.30 28.66 -3.23
C TYR A 87 0.23 28.22 -4.24
N ALA A 88 -0.82 28.96 -4.32
CA ALA A 88 -1.94 28.79 -5.24
C ALA A 88 -2.74 27.46 -5.08
N LEU A 89 -2.53 26.66 -4.03
CA LEU A 89 -3.16 25.35 -3.88
C LEU A 89 -3.39 24.97 -2.41
N THR A 90 -4.52 24.35 -2.11
CA THR A 90 -4.69 23.56 -0.88
C THR A 90 -5.19 22.15 -1.19
N ASP A 91 -4.62 21.18 -0.49
CA ASP A 91 -5.06 19.78 -0.42
C ASP A 91 -5.59 19.52 1.00
N ILE A 92 -6.87 19.14 1.09
CA ILE A 92 -7.51 18.79 2.36
C ILE A 92 -7.93 17.33 2.28
N THR A 93 -7.50 16.55 3.24
CA THR A 93 -7.76 15.12 3.32
C THR A 93 -8.59 14.82 4.56
N VAL A 94 -9.71 14.14 4.36
CA VAL A 94 -10.61 13.67 5.42
C VAL A 94 -10.62 12.16 5.44
N ASP A 95 -10.15 11.56 6.54
CA ASP A 95 -10.17 10.13 6.77
C ASP A 95 -11.38 9.75 7.63
N PHE A 96 -11.99 8.61 7.33
CA PHE A 96 -13.15 8.08 8.02
C PHE A 96 -12.85 6.73 8.66
N THR A 97 -13.66 6.33 9.63
CA THR A 97 -13.58 5.01 10.26
C THR A 97 -13.71 3.90 9.24
N GLU A 98 -13.06 2.79 9.51
CA GLU A 98 -13.10 1.61 8.65
C GLU A 98 -14.54 1.09 8.48
N GLY A 99 -14.86 0.67 7.24
CA GLY A 99 -16.22 0.24 6.90
C GLY A 99 -17.20 1.37 6.55
N THR A 100 -16.79 2.64 6.65
CA THR A 100 -17.62 3.76 6.17
C THR A 100 -17.74 3.71 4.65
N ASP A 101 -18.95 3.84 4.12
CA ASP A 101 -19.20 3.91 2.68
C ASP A 101 -18.58 5.19 2.09
N ILE A 102 -17.73 5.01 1.06
CA ILE A 102 -17.04 6.12 0.40
C ILE A 102 -17.99 7.08 -0.30
N TYR A 103 -19.10 6.59 -0.86
CA TYR A 103 -20.08 7.43 -1.54
C TYR A 103 -20.83 8.29 -0.53
N TRP A 104 -21.22 7.72 0.61
CA TRP A 104 -21.80 8.46 1.72
C TRP A 104 -20.84 9.54 2.26
N ALA A 105 -19.57 9.18 2.48
CA ALA A 105 -18.56 10.11 2.96
C ALA A 105 -18.38 11.30 2.00
N ARG A 106 -18.29 11.01 0.69
CA ARG A 106 -18.21 12.04 -0.35
C ARG A 106 -19.45 12.94 -0.39
N GLN A 107 -20.64 12.37 -0.18
CA GLN A 107 -21.90 13.14 -0.14
C GLN A 107 -21.89 14.09 1.07
N GLN A 108 -21.51 13.64 2.26
CA GLN A 108 -21.44 14.51 3.45
C GLN A 108 -20.48 15.68 3.23
N ILE A 109 -19.33 15.42 2.64
CA ILE A 109 -18.37 16.47 2.31
C ILE A 109 -18.92 17.42 1.24
N ALA A 110 -19.58 16.89 0.20
CA ALA A 110 -20.18 17.72 -0.85
C ALA A 110 -21.25 18.67 -0.30
N GLU A 111 -22.09 18.21 0.62
CA GLU A 111 -23.13 19.02 1.28
C GLU A 111 -22.49 20.19 2.04
N ARG A 112 -21.43 19.94 2.83
CA ARG A 112 -20.72 20.97 3.58
C ARG A 112 -20.02 21.98 2.65
N LEU A 113 -19.33 21.49 1.63
CA LEU A 113 -18.64 22.34 0.67
C LEU A 113 -19.61 23.25 -0.10
N ASN A 114 -20.75 22.71 -0.53
CA ASN A 114 -21.75 23.53 -1.26
C ASN A 114 -22.26 24.70 -0.43
N THR A 115 -22.42 24.52 0.87
CA THR A 115 -22.89 25.59 1.78
C THR A 115 -21.89 26.73 1.85
N MET A 116 -20.58 26.45 1.82
CA MET A 116 -19.57 27.47 2.03
C MET A 116 -18.91 27.99 0.75
N TRP A 117 -19.10 27.29 -0.40
CA TRP A 117 -18.39 27.62 -1.63
C TRP A 117 -18.56 29.07 -2.08
N GLY A 118 -19.77 29.63 -1.87
CA GLY A 118 -20.06 31.04 -2.16
C GLY A 118 -19.34 32.07 -1.28
N ASN A 119 -18.75 31.62 -0.16
CA ASN A 119 -18.01 32.47 0.77
C ASN A 119 -16.48 32.46 0.49
N LEU A 120 -16.03 31.61 -0.44
CA LEU A 120 -14.63 31.58 -0.85
C LEU A 120 -14.29 32.78 -1.74
N PRO A 121 -13.02 33.18 -1.78
CA PRO A 121 -12.57 34.28 -2.65
C PRO A 121 -12.90 34.02 -4.13
N ALA A 122 -13.16 35.08 -4.87
CA ALA A 122 -13.41 35.00 -6.30
C ALA A 122 -12.18 34.41 -7.05
N GLY A 123 -12.43 33.61 -8.10
CA GLY A 123 -11.39 32.98 -8.90
C GLY A 123 -10.77 31.69 -8.30
N VAL A 124 -11.34 31.19 -7.21
CA VAL A 124 -10.99 29.91 -6.63
C VAL A 124 -11.71 28.80 -7.39
N GLU A 125 -10.99 27.76 -7.77
CA GLU A 125 -11.50 26.59 -8.50
C GLU A 125 -11.13 25.31 -7.80
N GLY A 126 -11.98 24.27 -7.90
CA GLY A 126 -11.68 22.96 -7.33
C GLY A 126 -12.88 22.21 -6.79
N GLY A 127 -12.67 21.36 -5.83
CA GLY A 127 -13.70 20.54 -5.21
C GLY A 127 -13.19 19.18 -4.77
N ILE A 128 -14.10 18.21 -4.70
CA ILE A 128 -13.75 16.84 -4.33
C ILE A 128 -12.97 16.17 -5.45
N ALA A 129 -11.80 15.63 -5.14
CA ALA A 129 -10.93 14.92 -6.06
C ALA A 129 -11.60 13.65 -6.65
N PRO A 130 -11.11 13.10 -7.78
CA PRO A 130 -11.58 11.84 -8.32
C PRO A 130 -11.59 10.73 -7.28
N MET A 131 -12.47 9.73 -7.46
CA MET A 131 -12.59 8.58 -6.56
C MET A 131 -11.45 7.59 -6.80
N THR A 132 -10.27 7.96 -6.40
CA THR A 132 -9.08 7.14 -6.42
C THR A 132 -8.52 7.01 -5.01
N THR A 133 -7.57 6.12 -4.82
CA THR A 133 -6.80 6.01 -3.58
C THR A 133 -5.35 6.45 -3.84
N PRO A 134 -4.56 6.76 -2.81
CA PRO A 134 -3.12 7.01 -3.01
C PRO A 134 -2.41 5.87 -3.73
N LEU A 135 -2.88 4.64 -3.55
CA LEU A 135 -2.40 3.45 -4.26
C LEU A 135 -3.00 3.29 -5.68
N GLY A 136 -3.83 4.23 -6.12
CA GLY A 136 -4.49 4.17 -7.42
C GLY A 136 -3.59 4.51 -8.62
N GLU A 137 -2.39 5.00 -8.40
CA GLU A 137 -1.40 5.21 -9.46
C GLU A 137 -0.93 3.86 -9.99
N MET A 138 -1.43 3.44 -11.15
CA MET A 138 -1.20 2.08 -11.63
C MET A 138 -0.41 1.99 -12.92
N PHE A 139 -0.42 3.05 -13.73
CA PHE A 139 0.17 3.02 -15.05
C PHE A 139 0.64 4.41 -15.47
N MET A 140 1.91 4.54 -15.84
CA MET A 140 2.50 5.81 -16.27
C MET A 140 3.20 5.65 -17.59
N PHE A 141 2.98 6.60 -18.48
CA PHE A 141 3.58 6.59 -19.81
C PHE A 141 3.95 8.00 -20.26
N THR A 142 4.96 8.12 -21.10
CA THR A 142 5.34 9.37 -21.80
C THR A 142 4.81 9.38 -23.22
N VAL A 143 4.43 10.57 -23.71
CA VAL A 143 4.09 10.80 -25.13
C VAL A 143 5.31 11.35 -25.83
N GLU A 144 5.84 10.62 -26.81
CA GLU A 144 7.13 10.90 -27.43
C GLU A 144 7.10 10.87 -28.95
N GLY A 145 8.16 11.40 -29.58
CA GLY A 145 8.38 11.29 -31.03
C GLY A 145 7.59 12.28 -31.88
N GLY A 146 7.55 12.02 -33.16
CA GLY A 146 6.78 12.76 -34.19
C GLY A 146 7.20 14.22 -34.45
N GLY A 147 8.28 14.71 -33.79
CA GLY A 147 8.67 16.13 -33.92
C GLY A 147 7.67 17.11 -33.27
N LEU A 148 6.71 16.61 -32.50
CA LEU A 148 5.71 17.42 -31.80
C LEU A 148 6.32 18.27 -30.69
N SER A 149 5.88 19.52 -30.58
CA SER A 149 6.17 20.40 -29.46
C SER A 149 5.53 19.88 -28.15
N LEU A 150 6.00 20.36 -27.02
CA LEU A 150 5.43 20.03 -25.71
C LEU A 150 3.92 20.35 -25.64
N MET A 151 3.48 21.45 -26.30
CA MET A 151 2.09 21.84 -26.37
C MET A 151 1.25 20.85 -27.19
N GLU A 152 1.77 20.40 -28.32
CA GLU A 152 1.05 19.45 -29.18
C GLU A 152 0.96 18.07 -28.53
N ARG A 153 2.03 17.59 -27.87
CA ARG A 153 2.00 16.35 -27.09
C ARG A 153 1.00 16.43 -25.96
N ARG A 154 0.95 17.59 -25.27
CA ARG A 154 -0.02 17.84 -24.21
C ARG A 154 -1.45 17.85 -24.74
N ASN A 155 -1.69 18.50 -25.85
CA ASN A 155 -3.00 18.50 -26.54
C ASN A 155 -3.45 17.09 -26.94
N LEU A 156 -2.53 16.26 -27.44
CA LEU A 156 -2.82 14.85 -27.78
C LEU A 156 -3.22 14.06 -26.54
N LEU A 157 -2.50 14.25 -25.43
CA LEU A 157 -2.81 13.61 -24.18
C LEU A 157 -4.20 14.04 -23.64
N ASP A 158 -4.43 15.33 -23.53
CA ASP A 158 -5.64 15.87 -22.86
C ASP A 158 -6.93 15.64 -23.66
N TRP A 159 -6.85 15.69 -24.99
CA TRP A 159 -8.05 15.69 -25.83
C TRP A 159 -8.29 14.40 -26.62
N VAL A 160 -7.31 13.52 -26.71
CA VAL A 160 -7.44 12.23 -27.42
C VAL A 160 -7.22 11.05 -26.48
N ILE A 161 -6.07 11.01 -25.82
CA ILE A 161 -5.69 9.83 -25.02
C ILE A 161 -6.50 9.78 -23.71
N ARG A 162 -6.53 10.86 -22.93
CA ARG A 162 -7.23 10.93 -21.64
C ARG A 162 -8.72 10.58 -21.76
N PRO A 163 -9.52 11.20 -22.67
CA PRO A 163 -10.93 10.82 -22.81
C PRO A 163 -11.14 9.36 -23.19
N ALA A 164 -10.29 8.82 -24.04
CA ALA A 164 -10.39 7.42 -24.46
C ALA A 164 -10.04 6.46 -23.33
N LEU A 165 -8.98 6.72 -22.56
CA LEU A 165 -8.61 5.88 -21.42
C LEU A 165 -9.64 5.93 -20.28
N ARG A 166 -10.34 7.05 -20.09
CA ARG A 166 -11.43 7.15 -19.11
C ARG A 166 -12.63 6.26 -19.42
N THR A 167 -12.74 5.73 -20.63
CA THR A 167 -13.78 4.74 -20.97
C THR A 167 -13.42 3.31 -20.56
N VAL A 168 -12.16 3.08 -20.15
CA VAL A 168 -11.72 1.76 -19.70
C VAL A 168 -12.28 1.49 -18.31
N SER A 169 -12.88 0.31 -18.14
CA SER A 169 -13.42 -0.10 -16.84
C SER A 169 -12.31 -0.14 -15.78
N GLY A 170 -12.58 0.45 -14.62
CA GLY A 170 -11.63 0.52 -13.51
C GLY A 170 -10.73 1.76 -13.52
N VAL A 171 -10.76 2.59 -14.56
CA VAL A 171 -10.06 3.89 -14.59
C VAL A 171 -10.92 4.97 -13.93
N ALA A 172 -10.35 5.67 -12.95
CA ALA A 172 -10.98 6.81 -12.28
C ALA A 172 -10.76 8.11 -13.08
N ASP A 173 -9.53 8.38 -13.46
CA ASP A 173 -9.12 9.48 -14.33
C ASP A 173 -7.72 9.24 -14.89
N VAL A 174 -7.30 10.11 -15.79
CA VAL A 174 -5.92 10.20 -16.29
C VAL A 174 -5.39 11.58 -15.97
N ASN A 175 -4.37 11.63 -15.15
CA ASN A 175 -3.70 12.86 -14.76
C ASN A 175 -2.61 13.19 -15.76
N SER A 176 -2.62 14.40 -16.28
CA SER A 176 -1.64 14.87 -17.26
C SER A 176 -0.57 15.69 -16.56
N LEU A 177 0.70 15.30 -16.75
CA LEU A 177 1.85 15.93 -16.13
C LEU A 177 2.82 16.44 -17.20
N GLY A 178 3.39 17.62 -16.95
CA GLY A 178 4.31 18.27 -17.90
C GLY A 178 3.64 18.81 -19.16
N GLY A 179 4.45 19.32 -20.05
CA GLY A 179 4.00 19.96 -21.27
C GLY A 179 3.42 21.35 -21.04
N LEU A 180 2.85 21.92 -22.10
CA LEU A 180 2.28 23.26 -22.14
C LEU A 180 0.79 23.19 -22.44
N VAL A 181 -0.06 23.67 -21.53
CA VAL A 181 -1.50 23.76 -21.75
C VAL A 181 -1.77 24.99 -22.59
N ARG A 182 -2.29 24.79 -23.81
CA ARG A 182 -2.55 25.85 -24.79
C ARG A 182 -3.56 26.86 -24.27
N SER A 183 -3.27 28.17 -24.46
CA SER A 183 -4.18 29.28 -24.21
C SER A 183 -4.19 30.30 -25.35
N PHE A 184 -5.28 31.04 -25.49
CA PHE A 184 -5.29 32.28 -26.22
C PHE A 184 -4.80 33.37 -25.27
N GLU A 185 -3.72 34.04 -25.60
CA GLU A 185 -3.16 35.13 -24.79
C GLU A 185 -3.36 36.48 -25.43
N VAL A 186 -3.86 37.42 -24.62
CA VAL A 186 -3.92 38.83 -24.93
C VAL A 186 -2.92 39.54 -24.05
N ILE A 187 -1.87 40.11 -24.66
CA ILE A 187 -0.81 40.83 -23.97
C ILE A 187 -1.02 42.33 -24.13
N PRO A 188 -1.49 43.04 -23.11
CA PRO A 188 -1.74 44.45 -23.19
C PRO A 188 -0.41 45.21 -23.33
N ASP A 189 -0.39 46.18 -24.29
CA ASP A 189 0.69 47.13 -24.40
C ASP A 189 0.31 48.40 -23.59
N ASN A 190 0.93 48.55 -22.45
CA ASN A 190 0.64 49.62 -21.53
C ASN A 190 0.86 51.01 -22.17
N THR A 191 1.81 51.16 -23.08
CA THR A 191 2.08 52.40 -23.80
C THR A 191 0.95 52.75 -24.75
N ARG A 192 0.46 51.78 -25.51
CA ARG A 192 -0.65 51.91 -26.44
C ARG A 192 -1.98 52.15 -25.72
N LEU A 193 -2.21 51.43 -24.61
CA LEU A 193 -3.37 51.67 -23.76
C LEU A 193 -3.39 53.09 -23.23
N SER A 194 -2.28 53.52 -22.67
CA SER A 194 -2.07 54.87 -22.15
C SER A 194 -2.34 55.95 -23.20
N ALA A 195 -1.68 55.83 -24.35
CA ALA A 195 -1.81 56.81 -25.44
C ALA A 195 -3.26 56.97 -25.93
N ARG A 196 -4.06 55.91 -25.75
CA ARG A 196 -5.49 55.89 -26.12
C ARG A 196 -6.45 56.12 -24.93
N GLY A 197 -5.92 56.26 -23.71
CA GLY A 197 -6.71 56.46 -22.48
C GLY A 197 -7.67 55.31 -22.23
N ILE A 198 -7.21 54.06 -22.41
CA ILE A 198 -7.98 52.85 -22.20
C ILE A 198 -7.41 52.14 -20.96
N SER A 199 -8.27 51.80 -20.00
CA SER A 199 -7.93 51.04 -18.83
C SER A 199 -7.91 49.53 -19.12
N ILE A 200 -7.16 48.77 -18.31
CA ILE A 200 -7.15 47.30 -18.39
C ILE A 200 -8.54 46.72 -18.11
N ASP A 201 -9.29 47.27 -17.17
CA ASP A 201 -10.68 46.85 -16.90
C ASP A 201 -11.58 46.98 -18.12
N LYS A 202 -11.42 48.05 -18.90
CA LYS A 202 -12.19 48.21 -20.13
C LYS A 202 -11.85 47.17 -21.20
N LEU A 203 -10.54 46.80 -21.28
CA LEU A 203 -10.11 45.72 -22.13
C LEU A 203 -10.64 44.35 -21.65
N VAL A 204 -10.60 44.07 -20.33
CA VAL A 204 -11.20 42.88 -19.72
C VAL A 204 -12.67 42.76 -20.05
N GLN A 205 -13.46 43.82 -19.81
CA GLN A 205 -14.89 43.86 -20.10
C GLN A 205 -15.19 43.62 -21.58
N ALA A 206 -14.42 44.23 -22.47
CA ALA A 206 -14.58 44.03 -23.90
C ALA A 206 -14.37 42.58 -24.31
N LEU A 207 -13.33 41.93 -23.81
CA LEU A 207 -13.04 40.53 -24.09
C LEU A 207 -14.11 39.58 -23.52
N GLN A 208 -14.57 39.83 -22.30
CA GLN A 208 -15.60 39.00 -21.66
C GLN A 208 -16.95 39.11 -22.36
N ASN A 209 -17.35 40.33 -22.72
CA ASN A 209 -18.64 40.59 -23.33
C ASN A 209 -18.75 40.10 -24.79
N ASN A 210 -17.62 39.93 -25.48
CA ASN A 210 -17.59 39.51 -26.88
C ASN A 210 -17.25 38.03 -27.07
N ASN A 211 -17.35 37.19 -26.05
CA ASN A 211 -17.14 35.73 -26.15
C ASN A 211 -18.40 34.96 -25.74
N ARG A 212 -19.55 35.30 -26.36
CA ARG A 212 -20.86 34.71 -26.04
C ARG A 212 -21.60 34.29 -27.29
N ASN A 213 -22.30 33.18 -27.19
CA ASN A 213 -23.40 32.83 -28.09
C ASN A 213 -24.67 32.74 -27.25
N ASP A 214 -25.70 33.42 -27.67
CA ASP A 214 -26.99 33.36 -27.00
C ASP A 214 -28.09 32.94 -28.00
N GLY A 215 -29.02 32.15 -27.50
CA GLY A 215 -30.28 31.89 -28.21
C GLY A 215 -31.25 33.01 -27.98
N ALA A 216 -31.73 33.66 -29.05
CA ALA A 216 -32.72 34.74 -28.94
C ALA A 216 -34.18 34.24 -28.91
N GLY A 217 -34.36 32.90 -29.01
CA GLY A 217 -35.69 32.28 -29.02
C GLY A 217 -36.08 31.77 -30.41
N ARG A 218 -37.37 31.71 -30.68
CA ARG A 218 -37.90 31.27 -31.98
C ARG A 218 -38.92 32.29 -32.52
N MET A 219 -38.93 32.44 -33.81
CA MET A 219 -39.92 33.23 -34.54
C MET A 219 -40.76 32.28 -35.41
N ALA A 220 -42.00 32.66 -35.65
CA ALA A 220 -42.84 32.00 -36.64
C ALA A 220 -42.56 32.64 -38.02
N ASP A 221 -42.36 31.82 -39.06
CA ASP A 221 -42.27 32.25 -40.44
C ASP A 221 -43.20 31.33 -41.26
N GLY A 222 -44.43 31.77 -41.41
CA GLY A 222 -45.49 30.98 -42.00
C GLY A 222 -45.77 29.73 -41.14
N GLU A 223 -45.62 28.56 -41.68
CA GLU A 223 -45.80 27.26 -41.01
C GLU A 223 -44.56 26.76 -40.30
N GLU A 224 -43.41 27.44 -40.43
CA GLU A 224 -42.13 27.06 -39.87
C GLU A 224 -41.81 27.88 -38.61
N ALA A 225 -41.04 27.25 -37.68
CA ALA A 225 -40.47 27.91 -36.53
C ALA A 225 -38.96 28.09 -36.73
N LEU A 226 -38.53 29.33 -36.93
CA LEU A 226 -37.13 29.66 -37.03
C LEU A 226 -36.52 29.86 -35.64
N ILE A 227 -35.46 29.10 -35.32
CA ILE A 227 -34.68 29.30 -34.10
C ILE A 227 -33.66 30.41 -34.37
N VAL A 228 -33.77 31.50 -33.64
CA VAL A 228 -32.85 32.65 -33.74
C VAL A 228 -31.68 32.44 -32.80
N ARG A 229 -30.48 32.43 -33.35
CA ARG A 229 -29.23 32.29 -32.64
C ARG A 229 -28.29 33.45 -32.95
N ALA A 230 -27.87 34.17 -31.93
CA ALA A 230 -26.81 35.15 -32.02
C ALA A 230 -25.46 34.49 -31.87
N GLU A 231 -24.60 34.59 -32.85
CA GLU A 231 -23.23 34.10 -32.81
C GLU A 231 -22.23 35.23 -32.59
N GLY A 232 -21.66 35.35 -31.40
CA GLY A 232 -20.63 36.32 -31.04
C GLY A 232 -19.39 35.67 -30.40
N ARG A 233 -19.29 34.31 -30.47
CA ARG A 233 -18.20 33.57 -29.82
C ARG A 233 -16.91 33.68 -30.62
N ILE A 234 -15.80 33.88 -29.92
CA ILE A 234 -14.43 33.84 -30.43
C ILE A 234 -14.11 32.43 -30.96
N LYS A 235 -13.54 32.31 -32.15
CA LYS A 235 -13.09 31.07 -32.78
C LYS A 235 -11.60 31.11 -33.16
N THR A 236 -11.09 32.32 -33.46
CA THR A 236 -9.72 32.52 -33.97
C THR A 236 -9.00 33.65 -33.25
N LEU A 237 -7.68 33.75 -33.39
CA LEU A 237 -6.89 34.91 -32.92
C LEU A 237 -7.34 36.20 -33.59
N ALA A 238 -7.75 36.12 -34.87
CA ALA A 238 -8.25 37.28 -35.60
C ALA A 238 -9.56 37.82 -34.99
N ASP A 239 -10.46 36.92 -34.56
CA ASP A 239 -11.70 37.37 -33.90
C ASP A 239 -11.37 38.12 -32.61
N VAL A 240 -10.41 37.68 -31.83
CA VAL A 240 -9.97 38.38 -30.60
C VAL A 240 -9.40 39.74 -30.95
N SER A 241 -8.55 39.82 -31.98
CA SER A 241 -7.88 41.07 -32.38
C SER A 241 -8.86 42.13 -32.88
N THR A 242 -9.98 41.72 -33.46
CA THR A 242 -11.02 42.64 -34.03
C THR A 242 -12.06 43.11 -33.03
N ILE A 243 -12.05 42.60 -31.78
CA ILE A 243 -12.96 43.06 -30.74
C ILE A 243 -12.73 44.56 -30.47
N VAL A 244 -13.80 45.35 -30.51
CA VAL A 244 -13.74 46.77 -30.21
C VAL A 244 -13.74 46.99 -28.72
N VAL A 245 -12.68 47.65 -28.21
CA VAL A 245 -12.51 48.01 -26.80
C VAL A 245 -13.14 49.36 -26.48
N ASP A 246 -13.03 50.32 -27.43
CA ASP A 246 -13.57 51.65 -27.27
C ASP A 246 -13.93 52.27 -28.66
N ASN A 247 -14.78 53.30 -28.66
CA ASN A 247 -15.06 54.06 -29.84
C ASN A 247 -14.86 55.58 -29.56
N LYS A 248 -13.85 56.16 -30.15
CA LYS A 248 -13.56 57.56 -30.00
C LYS A 248 -13.88 58.31 -31.29
N ASN A 249 -14.84 59.21 -31.22
CA ASN A 249 -15.27 60.02 -32.35
C ASN A 249 -15.66 59.20 -33.60
N GLY A 250 -16.30 58.07 -33.43
CA GLY A 250 -16.66 57.14 -34.51
C GLY A 250 -15.56 56.23 -35.04
N ILE A 251 -14.37 56.29 -34.47
CA ILE A 251 -13.25 55.44 -34.83
C ILE A 251 -13.14 54.32 -33.79
N PRO A 252 -13.39 53.06 -34.19
CA PRO A 252 -13.27 51.92 -33.26
C PRO A 252 -11.79 51.65 -32.92
N ILE A 253 -11.50 51.48 -31.63
CA ILE A 253 -10.19 51.01 -31.14
C ILE A 253 -10.33 49.54 -30.84
N THR A 254 -9.61 48.70 -31.53
CA THR A 254 -9.69 47.25 -31.39
C THR A 254 -8.67 46.71 -30.39
N VAL A 255 -8.85 45.44 -29.96
CA VAL A 255 -7.86 44.73 -29.12
C VAL A 255 -6.50 44.73 -29.80
N GLY A 256 -6.42 44.47 -31.11
CA GLY A 256 -5.17 44.48 -31.88
C GLY A 256 -4.44 45.82 -31.89
N ASP A 257 -5.17 46.93 -31.66
CA ASP A 257 -4.55 48.27 -31.58
C ASP A 257 -3.85 48.52 -30.24
N VAL A 258 -4.23 47.81 -29.17
CA VAL A 258 -3.78 48.04 -27.78
C VAL A 258 -3.12 46.83 -27.13
N ALA A 259 -3.20 45.68 -27.77
CA ALA A 259 -2.63 44.43 -27.27
C ALA A 259 -2.09 43.53 -28.38
N GLU A 260 -1.17 42.67 -28.05
CA GLU A 260 -0.74 41.55 -28.90
C GLU A 260 -1.62 40.35 -28.60
N VAL A 261 -2.10 39.65 -29.64
CA VAL A 261 -2.91 38.43 -29.51
C VAL A 261 -2.11 37.25 -30.08
N ARG A 262 -1.85 36.27 -29.25
CA ARG A 262 -1.09 35.10 -29.67
C ARG A 262 -1.58 33.79 -29.03
N ILE A 263 -1.03 32.67 -29.49
CA ILE A 263 -1.12 31.40 -28.76
C ILE A 263 -0.04 31.39 -27.70
N GLY A 264 -0.41 31.15 -26.47
CA GLY A 264 0.47 31.01 -25.35
C GLY A 264 0.18 29.74 -24.53
N ALA A 265 0.66 29.72 -23.29
CA ALA A 265 0.46 28.61 -22.37
C ALA A 265 0.04 29.08 -20.97
N LEU A 266 -0.77 28.27 -20.29
CA LEU A 266 -1.09 28.52 -18.88
C LEU A 266 0.16 28.49 -18.03
N THR A 267 0.13 29.20 -16.90
CA THR A 267 1.17 29.12 -15.85
C THR A 267 1.30 27.67 -15.38
N ARG A 268 2.53 27.19 -15.28
CA ARG A 268 2.83 25.81 -14.89
C ARG A 268 3.21 25.75 -13.41
N TYR A 269 2.63 24.78 -12.72
CA TYR A 269 2.96 24.45 -11.33
C TYR A 269 3.81 23.17 -11.24
N GLY A 270 4.14 22.59 -12.37
CA GLY A 270 5.00 21.42 -12.45
C GLY A 270 5.45 21.13 -13.88
N ALA A 271 6.44 20.25 -13.97
CA ALA A 271 7.01 19.78 -15.22
C ALA A 271 7.47 18.34 -15.10
N VAL A 272 7.74 17.71 -16.23
CA VAL A 272 8.34 16.38 -16.29
C VAL A 272 9.57 16.45 -17.17
N SER A 273 10.67 15.81 -16.73
CA SER A 273 11.87 15.65 -17.54
C SER A 273 12.26 14.19 -17.67
N LYS A 274 12.91 13.81 -18.74
CA LYS A 274 13.25 12.43 -19.03
C LYS A 274 14.68 12.29 -19.52
N ASN A 275 15.43 11.36 -18.94
CA ASN A 275 16.76 10.91 -19.35
C ASN A 275 17.82 12.04 -19.45
N GLY A 276 17.56 13.23 -18.94
CA GLY A 276 18.41 14.42 -19.15
C GLY A 276 18.33 14.96 -20.59
N GLU A 277 17.38 14.51 -21.41
CA GLU A 277 17.20 14.90 -22.80
C GLU A 277 16.26 16.11 -22.95
N GLY A 278 15.59 16.52 -21.87
CA GLY A 278 14.68 17.66 -21.83
C GLY A 278 13.34 17.35 -21.19
N GLU A 279 12.38 18.23 -21.39
CA GLU A 279 11.03 18.06 -20.85
C GLU A 279 10.22 17.01 -21.63
N ALA A 280 9.35 16.32 -20.91
CA ALA A 280 8.44 15.31 -21.43
C ALA A 280 6.98 15.60 -21.02
N VAL A 281 6.06 14.87 -21.65
CA VAL A 281 4.64 14.88 -21.30
C VAL A 281 4.25 13.48 -20.85
N THR A 282 3.67 13.37 -19.67
CA THR A 282 3.34 12.10 -19.03
C THR A 282 1.86 12.00 -18.73
N GLY A 283 1.27 10.85 -19.06
CA GLY A 283 -0.04 10.43 -18.60
C GLY A 283 0.10 9.49 -17.41
N LEU A 284 -0.57 9.81 -16.31
CA LEU A 284 -0.67 8.99 -15.11
C LEU A 284 -2.12 8.49 -15.00
N VAL A 285 -2.32 7.19 -15.14
CA VAL A 285 -3.64 6.57 -15.04
C VAL A 285 -3.93 6.20 -13.58
N LEU A 286 -5.07 6.69 -13.11
CA LEU A 286 -5.57 6.48 -11.75
C LEU A 286 -6.67 5.43 -11.77
N SER A 287 -6.57 4.43 -10.90
CA SER A 287 -7.62 3.43 -10.74
C SER A 287 -8.75 3.89 -9.83
N LEU A 288 -9.92 3.37 -10.09
CA LEU A 288 -11.02 3.39 -9.12
C LEU A 288 -10.67 2.52 -7.91
N ARG A 289 -11.12 2.94 -6.74
CA ARG A 289 -11.01 2.14 -5.53
C ARG A 289 -11.65 0.76 -5.72
N GLY A 290 -10.90 -0.30 -5.38
CA GLY A 290 -11.38 -1.68 -5.50
C GLY A 290 -11.42 -2.24 -6.94
N ALA A 291 -10.88 -1.51 -7.92
CA ALA A 291 -10.78 -2.02 -9.28
C ALA A 291 -9.76 -3.16 -9.37
N ASN A 292 -9.99 -4.10 -10.29
CA ASN A 292 -9.04 -5.15 -10.61
C ASN A 292 -7.86 -4.58 -11.41
N ALA A 293 -6.70 -4.41 -10.75
CA ALA A 293 -5.52 -3.80 -11.35
C ALA A 293 -5.10 -4.48 -12.66
N ARG A 294 -5.03 -5.81 -12.67
CA ARG A 294 -4.60 -6.58 -13.85
C ARG A 294 -5.54 -6.39 -15.04
N GLN A 295 -6.86 -6.46 -14.83
CA GLN A 295 -7.85 -6.26 -15.90
C GLN A 295 -7.87 -4.82 -16.39
N THR A 296 -7.78 -3.85 -15.49
CA THR A 296 -7.76 -2.43 -15.83
C THR A 296 -6.52 -2.10 -16.67
N ILE A 297 -5.34 -2.58 -16.26
CA ILE A 297 -4.08 -2.36 -17.01
C ILE A 297 -4.15 -3.00 -18.40
N ALA A 298 -4.60 -4.24 -18.51
CA ALA A 298 -4.80 -4.88 -19.80
C ALA A 298 -5.76 -4.10 -20.71
N GLY A 299 -6.82 -3.53 -20.12
CA GLY A 299 -7.74 -2.63 -20.81
C GLY A 299 -7.07 -1.35 -21.31
N ILE A 300 -6.20 -0.75 -20.47
CA ILE A 300 -5.43 0.46 -20.81
C ILE A 300 -4.47 0.17 -21.96
N GLU A 301 -3.68 -0.91 -21.88
CA GLU A 301 -2.73 -1.30 -22.93
C GLU A 301 -3.43 -1.57 -24.25
N LYS A 302 -4.54 -2.31 -24.20
CA LYS A 302 -5.38 -2.54 -25.39
C LYS A 302 -5.89 -1.23 -25.97
N LYS A 303 -6.36 -0.31 -25.13
CA LYS A 303 -6.90 0.97 -25.59
C LYS A 303 -5.83 1.86 -26.20
N LEU A 304 -4.63 1.91 -25.61
CA LEU A 304 -3.48 2.63 -26.19
C LEU A 304 -3.06 2.03 -27.54
N ALA A 305 -3.07 0.71 -27.67
CA ALA A 305 -2.79 0.03 -28.94
C ALA A 305 -3.86 0.34 -30.00
N GLU A 306 -5.14 0.44 -29.61
CA GLU A 306 -6.24 0.86 -30.51
C GLU A 306 -6.08 2.31 -30.99
N LEU A 307 -5.57 3.20 -30.14
CA LEU A 307 -5.38 4.62 -30.45
C LEU A 307 -4.14 4.90 -31.28
N SER A 308 -3.08 4.10 -31.10
CA SER A 308 -1.77 4.32 -31.70
C SER A 308 -1.79 4.54 -33.24
N PRO A 309 -2.60 3.80 -34.05
CA PRO A 309 -2.68 4.05 -35.48
C PRO A 309 -3.23 5.43 -35.87
N GLY A 310 -3.98 6.05 -34.95
CA GLY A 310 -4.55 7.40 -35.15
C GLY A 310 -3.62 8.54 -34.70
N PHE A 311 -2.47 8.24 -34.15
CA PHE A 311 -1.50 9.26 -33.73
C PHE A 311 -0.78 9.86 -34.94
N PRO A 312 -0.27 11.08 -34.83
CA PRO A 312 0.62 11.66 -35.83
C PRO A 312 1.83 10.74 -36.09
N LYS A 313 2.35 10.75 -37.31
CA LYS A 313 3.45 9.86 -37.69
C LYS A 313 4.66 10.00 -36.76
N GLY A 314 5.12 8.86 -36.22
CA GLY A 314 6.29 8.79 -35.34
C GLY A 314 6.01 9.17 -33.90
N VAL A 315 4.75 9.42 -33.53
CA VAL A 315 4.36 9.59 -32.13
C VAL A 315 4.06 8.23 -31.50
N GLU A 316 4.61 8.00 -30.34
CA GLU A 316 4.42 6.76 -29.56
C GLU A 316 4.20 7.06 -28.08
N THR A 317 3.57 6.12 -27.39
CA THR A 317 3.46 6.13 -25.92
C THR A 317 4.46 5.13 -25.35
N LYS A 318 5.37 5.60 -24.47
CA LYS A 318 6.34 4.73 -23.78
C LYS A 318 5.99 4.59 -22.33
N VAL A 319 5.67 3.36 -21.93
CA VAL A 319 5.38 3.02 -20.54
C VAL A 319 6.69 2.96 -19.77
N PHE A 320 6.72 3.61 -18.59
CA PHE A 320 7.86 3.56 -17.68
C PHE A 320 7.47 3.03 -16.28
N TYR A 321 6.20 3.02 -15.95
CA TYR A 321 5.69 2.37 -14.74
C TYR A 321 4.42 1.59 -15.08
N ASN A 322 4.43 0.31 -14.74
CA ASN A 322 3.29 -0.58 -14.92
C ASN A 322 3.18 -1.48 -13.68
N ARG A 323 2.20 -1.18 -12.85
CA ARG A 323 1.93 -1.98 -11.64
C ARG A 323 1.58 -3.44 -11.95
N GLY A 324 1.05 -3.72 -13.15
CA GLY A 324 0.79 -5.09 -13.60
C GLY A 324 2.04 -5.96 -13.61
N ASN A 325 3.19 -5.40 -14.00
CA ASN A 325 4.47 -6.12 -13.98
C ASN A 325 4.86 -6.55 -12.56
N LEU A 326 4.61 -5.69 -11.57
CA LEU A 326 4.84 -6.01 -10.17
C LEU A 326 3.88 -7.10 -9.69
N VAL A 327 2.60 -6.98 -10.06
CA VAL A 327 1.56 -7.98 -9.75
C VAL A 327 1.95 -9.33 -10.32
N ASP A 328 2.31 -9.40 -11.59
CA ASP A 328 2.67 -10.65 -12.26
C ASP A 328 3.93 -11.27 -11.62
N LYS A 329 4.98 -10.49 -11.38
CA LYS A 329 6.20 -10.97 -10.68
C LYS A 329 5.90 -11.49 -9.28
N ALA A 330 5.04 -10.79 -8.54
CA ALA A 330 4.66 -11.18 -7.18
C ALA A 330 3.88 -12.49 -7.16
N VAL A 331 2.90 -12.63 -8.07
CA VAL A 331 2.12 -13.87 -8.23
C VAL A 331 3.01 -15.02 -8.67
N ASP A 332 3.89 -14.80 -9.63
CA ASP A 332 4.83 -15.82 -10.11
C ASP A 332 5.76 -16.29 -8.99
N THR A 333 6.30 -15.37 -8.17
CA THR A 333 7.14 -15.72 -7.02
C THR A 333 6.42 -16.67 -6.08
N VAL A 334 5.17 -16.37 -5.72
CA VAL A 334 4.40 -17.21 -4.81
C VAL A 334 3.98 -18.52 -5.46
N LEU A 335 3.58 -18.51 -6.73
CA LEU A 335 3.21 -19.74 -7.45
C LEU A 335 4.40 -20.70 -7.60
N HIS A 336 5.59 -20.19 -7.89
CA HIS A 336 6.80 -21.01 -7.93
C HIS A 336 7.13 -21.62 -6.57
N ALA A 337 7.12 -20.80 -5.51
CA ALA A 337 7.33 -21.29 -4.14
C ALA A 337 6.30 -22.35 -3.75
N LEU A 338 5.03 -22.17 -4.16
CA LEU A 338 3.92 -23.09 -3.93
C LEU A 338 4.15 -24.45 -4.63
N LEU A 339 4.52 -24.41 -5.91
CA LEU A 339 4.79 -25.62 -6.69
C LEU A 339 6.00 -26.40 -6.15
N GLU A 340 7.07 -25.70 -5.76
CA GLU A 340 8.22 -26.29 -5.11
C GLU A 340 7.84 -26.93 -3.77
N ALA A 341 7.03 -26.23 -2.95
CA ALA A 341 6.53 -26.75 -1.69
C ALA A 341 5.73 -28.03 -1.90
N ILE A 342 4.80 -28.06 -2.86
CA ILE A 342 4.02 -29.25 -3.20
C ILE A 342 4.94 -30.40 -3.63
N ALA A 343 5.94 -30.14 -4.47
CA ALA A 343 6.88 -31.17 -4.92
C ALA A 343 7.67 -31.76 -3.75
N LEU A 344 8.21 -30.91 -2.85
CA LEU A 344 8.92 -31.36 -1.65
C LEU A 344 8.02 -32.19 -0.72
N VAL A 345 6.79 -31.72 -0.50
CA VAL A 345 5.80 -32.44 0.32
C VAL A 345 5.49 -33.82 -0.28
N VAL A 346 5.31 -33.93 -1.59
CA VAL A 346 5.08 -35.22 -2.28
C VAL A 346 6.26 -36.18 -2.09
N VAL A 347 7.48 -35.67 -2.24
CA VAL A 347 8.70 -36.48 -2.01
C VAL A 347 8.74 -37.01 -0.57
N LEU A 348 8.48 -36.14 0.41
CA LEU A 348 8.43 -36.53 1.82
C LEU A 348 7.34 -37.57 2.11
N LEU A 349 6.15 -37.38 1.53
CA LEU A 349 5.07 -38.34 1.66
C LEU A 349 5.46 -39.73 1.15
N ILE A 350 6.16 -39.78 0.01
CA ILE A 350 6.65 -41.06 -0.53
C ILE A 350 7.68 -41.70 0.40
N LEU A 351 8.62 -40.91 0.96
CA LEU A 351 9.63 -41.37 1.87
C LEU A 351 9.08 -41.91 3.21
N PHE A 352 8.09 -41.19 3.76
CA PHE A 352 7.48 -41.60 5.03
C PHE A 352 6.42 -42.68 4.88
N LEU A 353 5.55 -42.62 3.86
CA LEU A 353 4.49 -43.60 3.66
C LEU A 353 4.96 -44.88 2.99
N GLY A 354 6.05 -44.84 2.19
CA GLY A 354 6.58 -45.98 1.46
C GLY A 354 5.62 -46.55 0.40
N ASN A 355 4.53 -45.83 0.10
CA ASN A 355 3.50 -46.24 -0.86
C ASN A 355 3.09 -45.05 -1.73
N LEU A 356 3.41 -45.10 -3.02
CA LEU A 356 3.14 -44.04 -3.98
C LEU A 356 1.64 -43.75 -4.11
N ARG A 357 0.79 -44.78 -4.03
CA ARG A 357 -0.67 -44.57 -4.14
C ARG A 357 -1.20 -43.80 -2.91
N ALA A 358 -0.69 -44.12 -1.74
CA ALA A 358 -1.05 -43.43 -0.50
C ALA A 358 -0.56 -41.96 -0.52
N ALA A 359 0.67 -41.75 -0.97
CA ALA A 359 1.24 -40.40 -1.13
C ALA A 359 0.41 -39.56 -2.12
N LEU A 360 -0.02 -40.16 -3.24
CA LEU A 360 -0.88 -39.52 -4.24
C LEU A 360 -2.24 -39.13 -3.66
N VAL A 361 -2.86 -40.01 -2.86
CA VAL A 361 -4.15 -39.72 -2.21
C VAL A 361 -4.04 -38.50 -1.29
N VAL A 362 -2.99 -38.44 -0.49
CA VAL A 362 -2.74 -37.30 0.40
C VAL A 362 -2.40 -36.05 -0.40
N ALA A 363 -1.56 -36.16 -1.42
CA ALA A 363 -1.15 -35.05 -2.26
C ALA A 363 -2.32 -34.38 -3.01
N LEU A 364 -3.35 -35.15 -3.39
CA LEU A 364 -4.57 -34.61 -4.01
C LEU A 364 -5.37 -33.69 -3.08
N ALA A 365 -5.19 -33.80 -1.77
CA ALA A 365 -5.84 -32.88 -0.83
C ALA A 365 -5.36 -31.45 -1.00
N LEU A 366 -4.09 -31.22 -1.38
CA LEU A 366 -3.48 -29.90 -1.52
C LEU A 366 -4.15 -29.04 -2.60
N PRO A 367 -4.20 -29.44 -3.88
CA PRO A 367 -4.83 -28.64 -4.90
C PRO A 367 -6.35 -28.51 -4.68
N LEU A 368 -7.01 -29.53 -4.15
CA LEU A 368 -8.44 -29.45 -3.88
C LEU A 368 -8.76 -28.45 -2.75
N ALA A 369 -7.96 -28.42 -1.69
CA ALA A 369 -8.13 -27.45 -0.61
C ALA A 369 -7.79 -26.01 -1.08
N ALA A 370 -6.79 -25.84 -1.94
CA ALA A 370 -6.50 -24.56 -2.56
C ALA A 370 -7.66 -24.07 -3.44
N LEU A 371 -8.23 -24.94 -4.26
CA LEU A 371 -9.40 -24.61 -5.11
C LEU A 371 -10.65 -24.29 -4.28
N PHE A 372 -10.86 -25.00 -3.18
CA PHE A 372 -11.90 -24.67 -2.21
C PHE A 372 -11.70 -23.28 -1.61
N THR A 373 -10.47 -22.95 -1.30
CA THR A 373 -10.09 -21.61 -0.78
C THR A 373 -10.40 -20.52 -1.79
N PHE A 374 -10.06 -20.70 -3.06
CA PHE A 374 -10.37 -19.71 -4.11
C PHE A 374 -11.88 -19.52 -4.31
N ILE A 375 -12.69 -20.57 -4.17
CA ILE A 375 -14.16 -20.43 -4.21
C ILE A 375 -14.63 -19.51 -3.07
N LEU A 376 -14.16 -19.73 -1.84
CA LEU A 376 -14.57 -18.92 -0.70
C LEU A 376 -14.03 -17.48 -0.79
N MET A 377 -12.79 -17.30 -1.25
CA MET A 377 -12.23 -15.98 -1.48
C MET A 377 -13.06 -15.20 -2.50
N ASN A 378 -13.40 -15.81 -3.62
CA ASN A 378 -14.23 -15.20 -4.66
C ASN A 378 -15.65 -14.88 -4.15
N TYR A 379 -16.24 -15.77 -3.37
CA TYR A 379 -17.56 -15.56 -2.76
C TYR A 379 -17.56 -14.39 -1.77
N MET A 380 -16.47 -14.19 -1.02
CA MET A 380 -16.30 -13.09 -0.08
C MET A 380 -15.73 -11.80 -0.72
N GLY A 381 -15.53 -11.79 -2.02
CA GLY A 381 -14.99 -10.63 -2.75
C GLY A 381 -13.54 -10.29 -2.39
N MET A 382 -12.77 -11.27 -1.92
CA MET A 382 -11.34 -11.09 -1.60
C MET A 382 -10.51 -11.12 -2.88
N SER A 383 -9.43 -10.32 -2.92
CA SER A 383 -8.44 -10.38 -3.98
C SER A 383 -7.37 -11.45 -3.71
N ALA A 384 -6.85 -12.05 -4.78
CA ALA A 384 -5.61 -12.80 -4.73
C ALA A 384 -4.45 -11.80 -4.75
N ASN A 385 -3.77 -11.63 -3.63
CA ASN A 385 -2.65 -10.73 -3.45
C ASN A 385 -1.53 -11.42 -2.68
N LEU A 386 -0.38 -10.77 -2.54
CA LEU A 386 0.77 -11.34 -1.83
C LEU A 386 0.43 -11.84 -0.43
N MET A 387 -0.48 -11.16 0.27
CA MET A 387 -0.88 -11.55 1.61
C MET A 387 -1.75 -12.81 1.60
N SER A 388 -2.81 -12.85 0.79
CA SER A 388 -3.71 -13.99 0.70
C SER A 388 -3.02 -15.24 0.11
N LEU A 389 -2.21 -15.06 -0.94
CA LEU A 389 -1.44 -16.16 -1.53
C LEU A 389 -0.32 -16.64 -0.58
N GLY A 390 0.32 -15.73 0.15
CA GLY A 390 1.24 -16.06 1.23
C GLY A 390 0.58 -16.88 2.34
N GLY A 391 -0.65 -16.51 2.73
CA GLY A 391 -1.47 -17.28 3.66
C GLY A 391 -1.75 -18.69 3.15
N LEU A 392 -2.04 -18.85 1.86
CA LEU A 392 -2.24 -20.16 1.22
C LEU A 392 -0.95 -20.99 1.24
N ALA A 393 0.19 -20.39 0.95
CA ALA A 393 1.50 -21.04 0.98
C ALA A 393 1.84 -21.55 2.39
N ILE A 394 1.55 -20.76 3.43
CA ILE A 394 1.69 -21.19 4.82
C ILE A 394 0.74 -22.34 5.13
N ALA A 395 -0.52 -22.23 4.69
CA ALA A 395 -1.52 -23.25 4.92
C ALA A 395 -1.14 -24.60 4.31
N ILE A 396 -0.44 -24.63 3.16
CA ILE A 396 -0.04 -25.88 2.48
C ILE A 396 0.74 -26.80 3.39
N GLY A 397 1.68 -26.30 4.18
CA GLY A 397 2.38 -27.09 5.18
C GLY A 397 1.46 -27.74 6.22
N MET A 398 0.34 -27.09 6.54
CA MET A 398 -0.63 -27.54 7.55
C MET A 398 -1.80 -28.34 6.97
N LEU A 399 -2.12 -28.13 5.67
CA LEU A 399 -3.26 -28.78 5.00
C LEU A 399 -3.16 -30.30 4.93
N VAL A 400 -1.95 -30.80 4.85
CA VAL A 400 -1.65 -32.21 4.65
C VAL A 400 -1.89 -33.03 5.91
N ASP A 401 -1.74 -32.41 7.09
CA ASP A 401 -1.76 -33.11 8.39
C ASP A 401 -3.02 -33.95 8.59
N ALA A 402 -4.18 -33.39 8.30
CA ALA A 402 -5.45 -34.12 8.43
C ALA A 402 -5.53 -35.34 7.50
N ALA A 403 -5.14 -35.16 6.24
CA ALA A 403 -5.16 -36.21 5.23
C ALA A 403 -4.14 -37.30 5.55
N VAL A 404 -2.96 -36.92 6.03
CA VAL A 404 -1.90 -37.81 6.46
C VAL A 404 -2.34 -38.71 7.60
N VAL A 405 -2.89 -38.14 8.68
CA VAL A 405 -3.34 -38.91 9.84
C VAL A 405 -4.44 -39.88 9.44
N VAL A 406 -5.37 -39.48 8.58
CA VAL A 406 -6.44 -40.34 8.08
C VAL A 406 -5.88 -41.48 7.23
N VAL A 407 -5.02 -41.20 6.26
CA VAL A 407 -4.46 -42.19 5.34
C VAL A 407 -3.52 -43.15 6.07
N GLU A 408 -2.70 -42.67 7.00
CA GLU A 408 -1.81 -43.52 7.82
C GLU A 408 -2.63 -44.49 8.66
N ASN A 409 -3.68 -44.02 9.35
CA ASN A 409 -4.56 -44.90 10.12
C ASN A 409 -5.28 -45.92 9.24
N LEU A 410 -5.68 -45.49 8.01
CA LEU A 410 -6.23 -46.42 7.00
C LEU A 410 -5.24 -47.49 6.60
N ILE A 411 -3.98 -47.16 6.35
CA ILE A 411 -2.94 -48.11 5.98
C ILE A 411 -2.71 -49.13 7.10
N THR A 412 -2.62 -48.63 8.33
CA THR A 412 -2.37 -49.50 9.52
C THR A 412 -3.53 -50.49 9.70
N HIS A 413 -4.80 -50.05 9.62
CA HIS A 413 -5.96 -50.94 9.78
C HIS A 413 -6.13 -51.91 8.60
N LEU A 414 -5.84 -51.45 7.37
CA LEU A 414 -5.91 -52.35 6.19
C LEU A 414 -4.83 -53.43 6.29
N ALA A 415 -3.64 -53.12 6.74
CA ALA A 415 -2.56 -54.10 6.94
C ALA A 415 -2.88 -55.11 8.07
N GLU A 416 -3.57 -54.68 9.12
CA GLU A 416 -3.98 -55.58 10.22
C GLU A 416 -5.13 -56.56 9.78
N VAL A 417 -6.07 -56.11 8.97
CA VAL A 417 -7.23 -56.90 8.54
C VAL A 417 -6.89 -57.88 7.42
N GLU A 418 -5.93 -57.60 6.55
CA GLU A 418 -5.40 -58.59 5.60
C GLU A 418 -4.86 -59.84 6.28
N LYS A 419 -4.39 -59.74 7.52
CA LYS A 419 -4.00 -60.90 8.35
C LYS A 419 -5.17 -61.69 8.93
N ALA A 420 -6.34 -61.05 9.09
CA ALA A 420 -7.48 -61.60 9.84
C ALA A 420 -8.71 -62.03 9.01
N GLU A 421 -8.75 -61.76 7.71
CA GLU A 421 -9.77 -62.16 6.69
C GLU A 421 -11.25 -61.98 7.03
N ARG A 422 -11.67 -60.96 7.88
CA ARG A 422 -13.03 -61.03 8.45
C ARG A 422 -13.97 -59.85 8.19
N LEU A 423 -13.50 -58.71 7.58
CA LEU A 423 -14.35 -57.55 7.43
C LEU A 423 -14.37 -56.98 6.00
N PRO A 424 -15.52 -56.48 5.48
CA PRO A 424 -15.57 -55.77 4.21
C PRO A 424 -14.68 -54.52 4.25
N ARG A 425 -13.91 -54.33 3.23
CA ARG A 425 -12.93 -53.25 3.12
C ARG A 425 -13.47 -51.85 3.40
N LEU A 426 -14.68 -51.53 2.92
CA LEU A 426 -15.33 -50.25 3.19
C LEU A 426 -15.62 -50.07 4.69
N HIS A 427 -15.92 -51.15 5.40
CA HIS A 427 -16.17 -51.13 6.84
C HIS A 427 -14.84 -50.81 7.61
N VAL A 428 -13.74 -51.36 7.16
CA VAL A 428 -12.42 -51.06 7.71
C VAL A 428 -12.06 -49.59 7.52
N ILE A 429 -12.26 -49.07 6.30
CA ILE A 429 -12.03 -47.66 5.99
C ILE A 429 -12.91 -46.74 6.84
N TYR A 430 -14.21 -47.09 6.97
CA TYR A 430 -15.09 -46.32 7.85
C TYR A 430 -14.62 -46.30 9.30
N ARG A 431 -14.23 -47.47 9.85
CA ARG A 431 -13.81 -47.61 11.25
C ARG A 431 -12.50 -46.83 11.48
N ALA A 432 -11.50 -47.00 10.63
CA ALA A 432 -10.23 -46.30 10.71
C ALA A 432 -10.40 -44.77 10.61
N THR A 433 -11.23 -44.29 9.66
CA THR A 433 -11.48 -42.84 9.51
C THR A 433 -12.23 -42.31 10.74
N ARG A 434 -13.22 -43.04 11.26
CA ARG A 434 -14.01 -42.61 12.42
C ARG A 434 -13.15 -42.50 13.69
N GLU A 435 -12.16 -43.35 13.87
CA GLU A 435 -11.28 -43.37 15.00
C GLU A 435 -10.47 -42.08 15.12
N VAL A 436 -9.97 -41.55 14.02
CA VAL A 436 -9.13 -40.34 13.99
C VAL A 436 -9.93 -39.06 13.75
N ALA A 437 -11.21 -39.16 13.39
CA ALA A 437 -12.03 -38.02 13.05
C ALA A 437 -12.15 -37.01 14.20
N GLY A 438 -12.27 -37.46 15.43
CA GLY A 438 -12.33 -36.61 16.62
C GLY A 438 -11.04 -35.78 16.81
N PRO A 439 -9.90 -36.43 17.03
CA PRO A 439 -8.61 -35.75 17.20
C PRO A 439 -8.23 -34.82 16.05
N VAL A 440 -8.45 -35.23 14.79
CA VAL A 440 -8.17 -34.42 13.60
C VAL A 440 -9.03 -33.15 13.59
N THR A 441 -10.33 -33.30 13.86
CA THR A 441 -11.21 -32.13 13.89
C THR A 441 -10.87 -31.18 15.01
N SER A 442 -10.65 -31.68 16.23
CA SER A 442 -10.26 -30.84 17.35
C SER A 442 -8.92 -30.12 17.07
N GLY A 443 -7.96 -30.81 16.47
CA GLY A 443 -6.67 -30.24 16.12
C GLY A 443 -6.79 -29.11 15.09
N ILE A 444 -7.53 -29.33 13.99
CA ILE A 444 -7.73 -28.26 12.97
C ILE A 444 -8.54 -27.09 13.54
N LEU A 445 -9.57 -27.35 14.33
CA LEU A 445 -10.32 -26.29 14.98
C LEU A 445 -9.46 -25.46 15.92
N ILE A 446 -8.49 -26.05 16.62
CA ILE A 446 -7.52 -25.31 17.44
C ILE A 446 -6.73 -24.36 16.55
N ILE A 447 -6.21 -24.82 15.42
CA ILE A 447 -5.44 -23.96 14.51
C ILE A 447 -6.34 -22.83 13.99
N ILE A 448 -7.56 -23.12 13.54
CA ILE A 448 -8.50 -22.11 13.07
C ILE A 448 -8.77 -21.05 14.16
N ILE A 449 -9.04 -21.48 15.39
CA ILE A 449 -9.30 -20.58 16.53
C ILE A 449 -8.13 -19.66 16.81
N VAL A 450 -6.90 -20.12 16.62
CA VAL A 450 -5.68 -19.32 16.82
C VAL A 450 -5.61 -18.16 15.81
N PHE A 451 -6.11 -18.33 14.58
CA PHE A 451 -6.11 -17.29 13.56
C PHE A 451 -7.31 -16.33 13.65
N LEU A 452 -8.42 -16.74 14.26
CA LEU A 452 -9.62 -15.89 14.37
C LEU A 452 -9.36 -14.53 15.02
N PRO A 453 -8.57 -14.41 16.10
CA PRO A 453 -8.30 -13.13 16.71
C PRO A 453 -7.52 -12.16 15.81
N LEU A 454 -6.77 -12.62 14.79
CA LEU A 454 -6.14 -11.74 13.81
C LEU A 454 -7.17 -10.94 12.99
N LEU A 455 -8.41 -11.44 12.90
CA LEU A 455 -9.51 -10.73 12.25
C LEU A 455 -9.98 -9.49 13.04
N THR A 456 -9.56 -9.35 14.28
CA THR A 456 -9.86 -8.18 15.13
C THR A 456 -8.82 -7.06 15.00
N LEU A 457 -7.73 -7.29 14.29
CA LEU A 457 -6.75 -6.26 13.96
C LEU A 457 -7.42 -5.14 13.16
N GLN A 458 -7.10 -3.91 13.47
CA GLN A 458 -7.63 -2.71 12.81
C GLN A 458 -6.52 -1.95 12.09
N GLY A 459 -6.90 -0.98 11.28
CA GLY A 459 -5.94 -0.16 10.55
C GLY A 459 -5.18 -0.93 9.46
N LEU A 460 -3.95 -0.53 9.20
CA LEU A 460 -3.11 -1.12 8.16
C LEU A 460 -2.83 -2.60 8.43
N GLU A 461 -2.50 -2.96 9.67
CA GLU A 461 -2.19 -4.32 10.07
C GLU A 461 -3.41 -5.25 9.89
N GLY A 462 -4.62 -4.77 10.18
CA GLY A 462 -5.84 -5.51 9.93
C GLY A 462 -6.04 -5.81 8.44
N LYS A 463 -5.88 -4.79 7.59
CA LYS A 463 -6.04 -4.94 6.14
C LYS A 463 -5.00 -5.86 5.50
N LEU A 464 -3.79 -5.89 6.04
CA LEU A 464 -2.73 -6.76 5.57
C LEU A 464 -2.89 -8.22 6.03
N PHE A 465 -3.24 -8.44 7.30
CA PHE A 465 -3.22 -9.79 7.87
C PHE A 465 -4.58 -10.48 7.91
N THR A 466 -5.70 -9.77 7.79
CA THR A 466 -7.03 -10.39 7.61
C THR A 466 -7.09 -11.31 6.38
N PRO A 467 -6.58 -10.92 5.18
CA PRO A 467 -6.53 -11.83 4.04
C PRO A 467 -5.69 -13.09 4.32
N VAL A 468 -4.58 -12.97 5.03
CA VAL A 468 -3.74 -14.11 5.44
C VAL A 468 -4.54 -15.07 6.32
N ALA A 469 -5.13 -14.54 7.41
CA ALA A 469 -5.88 -15.32 8.38
C ALA A 469 -7.09 -16.01 7.74
N LEU A 470 -7.89 -15.31 6.94
CA LEU A 470 -9.05 -15.88 6.25
C LEU A 470 -8.65 -16.97 5.26
N THR A 471 -7.59 -16.75 4.50
CA THR A 471 -7.11 -17.74 3.53
C THR A 471 -6.65 -19.02 4.23
N ILE A 472 -5.94 -18.91 5.35
CA ILE A 472 -5.54 -20.07 6.17
C ILE A 472 -6.78 -20.78 6.73
N VAL A 473 -7.75 -20.03 7.27
CA VAL A 473 -9.00 -20.59 7.82
C VAL A 473 -9.80 -21.33 6.74
N PHE A 474 -9.91 -20.76 5.54
CA PHE A 474 -10.61 -21.40 4.41
C PHE A 474 -9.89 -22.67 3.96
N ALA A 475 -8.59 -22.61 3.83
CA ALA A 475 -7.75 -23.72 3.43
C ALA A 475 -7.85 -24.89 4.42
N LEU A 476 -7.71 -24.62 5.72
CA LEU A 476 -7.85 -25.62 6.78
C LEU A 476 -9.25 -26.19 6.86
N SER A 477 -10.28 -25.36 6.71
CA SER A 477 -11.68 -25.82 6.68
C SER A 477 -11.93 -26.75 5.49
N GLY A 478 -11.41 -26.37 4.32
CA GLY A 478 -11.44 -27.23 3.12
C GLY A 478 -10.72 -28.55 3.34
N SER A 479 -9.49 -28.51 3.89
CA SER A 479 -8.72 -29.72 4.21
C SER A 479 -9.46 -30.65 5.18
N LEU A 480 -10.08 -30.11 6.21
CA LEU A 480 -10.86 -30.90 7.17
C LEU A 480 -12.01 -31.63 6.49
N VAL A 481 -12.80 -30.91 5.69
CA VAL A 481 -13.94 -31.51 4.96
C VAL A 481 -13.45 -32.59 3.99
N LEU A 482 -12.42 -32.28 3.19
CA LEU A 482 -11.86 -33.21 2.21
C LEU A 482 -11.26 -34.46 2.88
N SER A 483 -10.54 -34.29 4.00
CA SER A 483 -9.90 -35.39 4.71
C SER A 483 -10.90 -36.39 5.32
N LEU A 484 -12.08 -35.92 5.75
CA LEU A 484 -13.10 -36.77 6.33
C LEU A 484 -14.10 -37.34 5.29
N THR A 485 -14.15 -36.80 4.08
CA THR A 485 -15.10 -37.19 3.04
C THR A 485 -14.43 -37.76 1.80
N VAL A 486 -13.64 -36.91 1.11
CA VAL A 486 -13.06 -37.24 -0.18
C VAL A 486 -11.88 -38.21 -0.06
N ILE A 487 -10.98 -37.98 0.89
CA ILE A 487 -9.80 -38.83 1.09
C ILE A 487 -10.14 -40.29 1.38
N PRO A 488 -11.09 -40.63 2.28
CA PRO A 488 -11.52 -42.01 2.47
C PRO A 488 -12.14 -42.65 1.20
N VAL A 489 -12.90 -41.88 0.42
CA VAL A 489 -13.49 -42.33 -0.84
C VAL A 489 -12.41 -42.65 -1.87
N ILE A 490 -11.46 -41.74 -2.11
CA ILE A 490 -10.37 -41.96 -3.05
C ILE A 490 -9.50 -43.13 -2.57
N SER A 491 -9.21 -43.23 -1.27
CA SER A 491 -8.48 -44.34 -0.66
C SER A 491 -9.17 -45.67 -0.93
N SER A 492 -10.52 -45.71 -0.96
CA SER A 492 -11.28 -46.94 -1.24
C SER A 492 -11.05 -47.48 -2.66
N TYR A 493 -10.69 -46.60 -3.61
CA TYR A 493 -10.41 -46.98 -4.99
C TYR A 493 -8.92 -47.29 -5.22
N LEU A 494 -8.00 -46.52 -4.64
CA LEU A 494 -6.56 -46.55 -4.93
C LEU A 494 -5.76 -47.50 -4.04
N LEU A 495 -6.09 -47.59 -2.74
CA LEU A 495 -5.34 -48.44 -1.79
C LEU A 495 -5.77 -49.88 -1.85
N LYS A 496 -5.36 -50.66 -2.86
CA LYS A 496 -5.76 -52.09 -3.03
C LYS A 496 -4.82 -53.08 -2.30
N GLU A 497 -3.56 -52.78 -2.24
CA GLU A 497 -2.54 -53.66 -1.61
C GLU A 497 -1.70 -52.79 -0.70
N VAL A 498 -1.52 -53.20 0.55
CA VAL A 498 -0.73 -52.45 1.53
C VAL A 498 0.45 -53.34 1.97
N SER A 499 1.69 -52.84 1.80
CA SER A 499 2.86 -53.53 2.26
C SER A 499 2.89 -53.60 3.79
N HIS A 500 3.28 -54.75 4.33
CA HIS A 500 3.47 -54.98 5.78
C HIS A 500 4.80 -54.46 6.31
N GLU A 501 5.73 -54.08 5.45
CA GLU A 501 7.03 -53.62 5.88
C GLU A 501 7.03 -52.12 6.19
N GLU A 502 7.58 -51.75 7.34
CA GLU A 502 7.81 -50.35 7.66
C GLU A 502 8.80 -49.73 6.66
N PRO A 503 8.52 -48.53 6.11
CA PRO A 503 9.45 -47.83 5.22
C PRO A 503 10.84 -47.65 5.85
N TRP A 504 11.86 -47.56 5.00
CA TRP A 504 13.26 -47.45 5.47
C TRP A 504 13.47 -46.23 6.40
N LEU A 505 12.96 -45.07 6.07
CA LEU A 505 13.21 -43.84 6.83
C LEU A 505 12.61 -43.92 8.26
N PRO A 506 11.32 -44.21 8.46
CA PRO A 506 10.75 -44.37 9.80
C PRO A 506 11.48 -45.45 10.64
N ARG A 507 11.88 -46.58 10.01
CA ARG A 507 12.60 -47.64 10.69
C ARG A 507 13.94 -47.16 11.26
N GLN A 508 14.72 -46.36 10.50
CA GLN A 508 15.99 -45.78 10.98
C GLN A 508 15.78 -44.75 12.10
N LEU A 509 14.79 -43.90 11.92
CA LEU A 509 14.45 -42.87 12.92
C LEU A 509 14.00 -43.53 14.26
N GLN A 510 13.24 -44.62 14.20
CA GLN A 510 12.80 -45.34 15.40
C GLN A 510 13.96 -45.96 16.15
N LYS A 511 14.95 -46.53 15.45
CA LYS A 511 16.19 -47.05 16.06
C LYS A 511 16.98 -45.97 16.81
N LEU A 512 16.99 -44.76 16.28
CA LEU A 512 17.69 -43.62 16.90
C LEU A 512 16.88 -43.04 18.07
N TYR A 513 15.58 -43.00 17.95
CA TYR A 513 14.67 -42.39 18.92
C TYR A 513 14.53 -43.19 20.23
N GLN A 514 14.35 -44.53 20.14
CA GLN A 514 14.05 -45.37 21.31
C GLN A 514 15.11 -45.27 22.42
N PRO A 515 16.43 -45.36 22.14
CA PRO A 515 17.45 -45.26 23.19
C PRO A 515 17.43 -43.88 23.88
N VAL A 516 17.25 -42.82 23.10
CA VAL A 516 17.20 -41.43 23.60
C VAL A 516 15.96 -41.22 24.48
N LEU A 517 14.82 -41.72 24.04
CA LEU A 517 13.59 -41.67 24.85
C LEU A 517 13.73 -42.37 26.19
N LEU A 518 14.28 -43.58 26.20
CA LEU A 518 14.51 -44.33 27.43
C LEU A 518 15.47 -43.60 28.35
N TRP A 519 16.55 -43.03 27.82
CA TRP A 519 17.45 -42.17 28.57
C TRP A 519 16.76 -40.95 29.18
N CYS A 520 15.95 -40.28 28.41
CA CYS A 520 15.15 -39.12 28.87
C CYS A 520 14.15 -39.49 29.99
N LEU A 521 13.44 -40.61 29.84
CA LEU A 521 12.51 -41.14 30.84
C LEU A 521 13.20 -41.55 32.13
N GLY A 522 14.46 -42.03 32.05
CA GLY A 522 15.31 -42.38 33.22
C GLY A 522 15.91 -41.15 33.90
N ASN A 523 16.17 -40.07 33.17
CA ASN A 523 16.81 -38.85 33.66
C ASN A 523 15.89 -37.64 33.62
N SER A 524 14.64 -37.80 33.94
CA SER A 524 13.59 -36.74 33.81
C SER A 524 13.95 -35.41 34.47
N LYS A 525 14.62 -35.46 35.66
CA LYS A 525 15.08 -34.24 36.35
C LYS A 525 16.09 -33.43 35.53
N LYS A 526 17.04 -34.09 34.88
CA LYS A 526 18.05 -33.41 34.02
C LYS A 526 17.40 -32.80 32.80
N VAL A 527 16.43 -33.50 32.21
CA VAL A 527 15.67 -32.97 31.04
C VAL A 527 14.86 -31.73 31.40
N PHE A 528 14.22 -31.70 32.58
CA PHE A 528 13.51 -30.53 33.06
C PHE A 528 14.41 -29.32 33.32
N VAL A 529 15.57 -29.55 33.95
CA VAL A 529 16.55 -28.50 34.19
C VAL A 529 17.07 -27.94 32.86
N ALA A 530 17.39 -28.81 31.91
CA ALA A 530 17.83 -28.39 30.59
C ALA A 530 16.75 -27.59 29.84
N ALA A 531 15.49 -28.03 29.88
CA ALA A 531 14.38 -27.33 29.26
C ALA A 531 14.12 -25.96 29.96
N GLY A 532 14.20 -25.89 31.28
CA GLY A 532 14.07 -24.63 32.03
C GLY A 532 15.22 -23.65 31.74
N ALA A 533 16.46 -24.14 31.69
CA ALA A 533 17.61 -23.32 31.32
C ALA A 533 17.47 -22.77 29.89
N LEU A 534 17.03 -23.60 28.95
CA LEU A 534 16.80 -23.20 27.56
C LEU A 534 15.71 -22.09 27.47
N LEU A 535 14.63 -22.20 28.24
CA LEU A 535 13.60 -21.16 28.31
C LEU A 535 14.16 -19.83 28.85
N ILE A 536 14.99 -19.88 29.90
CA ILE A 536 15.62 -18.66 30.45
C ILE A 536 16.52 -18.00 29.39
N VAL A 537 17.36 -18.77 28.71
CA VAL A 537 18.21 -18.28 27.63
C VAL A 537 17.36 -17.69 26.52
N THR A 538 16.24 -18.31 26.18
CA THR A 538 15.31 -17.80 25.16
C THR A 538 14.74 -16.44 25.54
N VAL A 539 14.35 -16.24 26.78
CA VAL A 539 13.88 -14.92 27.26
C VAL A 539 14.99 -13.87 27.10
N VAL A 540 16.23 -14.21 27.48
CA VAL A 540 17.37 -13.28 27.31
C VAL A 540 17.61 -12.96 25.84
N VAL A 541 17.59 -13.95 24.96
CA VAL A 541 17.75 -13.75 23.52
C VAL A 541 16.61 -12.89 22.95
N PHE A 542 15.38 -13.16 23.38
CA PHE A 542 14.21 -12.39 22.94
C PHE A 542 14.31 -10.90 23.25
N THR A 543 14.89 -10.55 24.41
CA THR A 543 15.10 -9.14 24.78
C THR A 543 16.17 -8.43 23.94
N GLN A 544 16.98 -9.20 23.20
CA GLN A 544 18.00 -8.65 22.30
C GLN A 544 17.51 -8.52 20.86
N ILE A 545 16.37 -9.11 20.53
CA ILE A 545 15.75 -8.99 19.21
C ILE A 545 15.03 -7.64 19.15
N GLY A 546 15.48 -6.76 18.27
CA GLY A 546 14.81 -5.49 18.01
C GLY A 546 13.45 -5.68 17.33
N SER A 547 12.63 -4.64 17.30
CA SER A 547 11.28 -4.68 16.74
C SER A 547 11.11 -3.70 15.59
N THR A 548 10.41 -4.15 14.54
CA THR A 548 10.02 -3.33 13.40
C THR A 548 8.56 -3.59 13.01
N PHE A 549 7.97 -2.71 12.20
CA PHE A 549 6.60 -2.92 11.75
C PHE A 549 6.54 -4.02 10.68
N MET A 550 7.12 -3.76 9.52
CA MET A 550 7.19 -4.68 8.39
C MET A 550 8.52 -4.54 7.66
N PRO A 551 9.06 -5.61 7.09
CA PRO A 551 10.12 -5.50 6.12
C PRO A 551 9.64 -4.75 4.87
N THR A 552 10.50 -3.93 4.29
CA THR A 552 10.23 -3.24 3.03
C THR A 552 10.20 -4.24 1.88
N MET A 553 9.15 -4.20 1.08
CA MET A 553 9.05 -5.03 -0.12
C MET A 553 9.92 -4.45 -1.24
N ASP A 554 10.65 -5.28 -1.96
CA ASP A 554 11.38 -4.86 -3.16
C ASP A 554 10.44 -4.76 -4.37
N GLU A 555 10.08 -3.54 -4.75
CA GLU A 555 9.20 -3.25 -5.89
C GLU A 555 9.93 -3.30 -7.24
N GLY A 556 11.25 -3.46 -7.23
CA GLY A 556 12.10 -3.46 -8.42
C GLY A 556 12.68 -2.09 -8.74
N ASP A 557 11.85 -1.08 -8.86
CA ASP A 557 12.27 0.29 -9.20
C ASP A 557 12.62 1.13 -7.95
N ILE A 558 13.28 2.27 -8.17
CA ILE A 558 13.68 3.21 -7.11
C ILE A 558 13.10 4.59 -7.44
N ILE A 559 12.64 5.30 -6.42
CA ILE A 559 12.34 6.73 -6.50
C ILE A 559 13.36 7.50 -5.68
N ILE A 560 13.99 8.49 -6.28
CA ILE A 560 14.78 9.48 -5.57
C ILE A 560 13.92 10.71 -5.40
N GLN A 561 13.71 11.11 -4.17
CA GLN A 561 13.06 12.36 -3.81
C GLN A 561 14.12 13.44 -3.70
N LEU A 562 13.99 14.49 -4.50
CA LEU A 562 14.91 15.62 -4.49
C LEU A 562 14.22 16.83 -3.87
N GLU A 563 14.92 17.53 -3.02
CA GLU A 563 14.50 18.83 -2.49
C GLU A 563 15.61 19.85 -2.72
N LYS A 564 15.23 20.93 -3.37
CA LYS A 564 16.06 22.02 -3.82
C LYS A 564 15.75 23.27 -3.02
N LEU A 565 16.42 24.37 -3.36
CA LEU A 565 16.15 25.65 -2.74
C LEU A 565 14.67 26.05 -2.86
N PRO A 566 13.98 26.45 -1.78
CA PRO A 566 12.55 26.76 -1.79
C PRO A 566 12.11 27.80 -2.83
N SER A 567 12.95 28.78 -3.11
CA SER A 567 12.69 29.88 -4.06
C SER A 567 13.14 29.59 -5.49
N ILE A 568 13.45 28.33 -5.82
CA ILE A 568 13.89 27.94 -7.17
C ILE A 568 12.76 28.12 -8.20
N THR A 569 13.07 28.57 -9.39
CA THR A 569 12.12 28.62 -10.50
C THR A 569 11.92 27.24 -11.11
N LEU A 570 10.78 27.04 -11.81
CA LEU A 570 10.50 25.77 -12.45
C LEU A 570 11.58 25.39 -13.48
N GLU A 571 12.02 26.35 -14.27
CA GLU A 571 13.03 26.18 -15.32
C GLU A 571 14.37 25.74 -14.72
N GLN A 572 14.79 26.38 -13.63
CA GLN A 572 16.03 26.01 -12.95
C GLN A 572 15.92 24.65 -12.26
N SER A 573 14.76 24.36 -11.68
CA SER A 573 14.49 23.06 -11.08
C SER A 573 14.59 21.92 -12.11
N VAL A 574 13.97 22.09 -13.28
CA VAL A 574 14.04 21.13 -14.40
C VAL A 574 15.48 21.02 -14.95
N ALA A 575 16.20 22.13 -15.02
CA ALA A 575 17.59 22.13 -15.47
C ALA A 575 18.51 21.33 -14.54
N LEU A 576 18.34 21.51 -13.21
CA LEU A 576 19.07 20.74 -12.20
C LEU A 576 18.72 19.25 -12.27
N ASP A 577 17.43 18.91 -12.42
CA ASP A 577 17.02 17.51 -12.58
C ASP A 577 17.63 16.90 -13.83
N GLY A 578 17.69 17.64 -14.92
CA GLY A 578 18.36 17.21 -16.14
C GLY A 578 19.86 16.91 -15.93
N GLN A 579 20.55 17.67 -15.08
CA GLN A 579 21.95 17.41 -14.70
C GLN A 579 22.06 16.15 -13.84
N VAL A 580 21.20 16.00 -12.85
CA VAL A 580 21.13 14.80 -12.00
C VAL A 580 20.90 13.55 -12.87
N GLN A 581 19.93 13.60 -13.77
CA GLN A 581 19.61 12.49 -14.67
C GLN A 581 20.80 12.10 -15.56
N LYS A 582 21.50 13.07 -16.12
CA LYS A 582 22.71 12.83 -16.94
C LYS A 582 23.82 12.20 -16.12
N ASN A 583 24.05 12.69 -14.89
CA ASN A 583 25.04 12.12 -13.97
C ASN A 583 24.70 10.69 -13.60
N LEU A 584 23.45 10.40 -13.23
CA LEU A 584 23.00 9.06 -12.87
C LEU A 584 23.16 8.10 -14.05
N ARG A 585 22.67 8.44 -15.24
CA ARG A 585 22.78 7.56 -16.43
C ARG A 585 24.24 7.27 -16.83
N LYS A 586 25.15 8.22 -16.59
CA LYS A 586 26.57 8.04 -16.89
C LYS A 586 27.25 7.08 -15.91
N ASN A 587 26.92 7.13 -14.62
CA ASN A 587 27.62 6.43 -13.58
C ASN A 587 26.95 5.13 -13.13
N ILE A 588 25.64 5.00 -13.36
CA ILE A 588 24.82 3.86 -12.93
C ILE A 588 24.19 3.17 -14.16
N PRO A 589 24.89 2.23 -14.79
CA PRO A 589 24.41 1.56 -16.00
C PRO A 589 23.24 0.61 -15.78
N GLU A 590 22.89 0.31 -14.54
CA GLU A 590 21.72 -0.46 -14.13
C GLU A 590 20.41 0.28 -14.41
N ILE A 591 20.47 1.59 -14.61
CA ILE A 591 19.28 2.39 -14.91
C ILE A 591 18.96 2.26 -16.41
N GLU A 592 17.73 1.90 -16.72
CA GLU A 592 17.18 1.86 -18.08
C GLU A 592 16.62 3.23 -18.50
N THR A 593 15.75 3.79 -17.65
CA THR A 593 15.08 5.06 -17.92
C THR A 593 14.95 5.87 -16.63
N ILE A 594 15.06 7.19 -16.76
CA ILE A 594 14.83 8.13 -15.65
C ILE A 594 13.71 9.09 -16.05
N VAL A 595 12.70 9.22 -15.20
CA VAL A 595 11.64 10.22 -15.36
C VAL A 595 11.50 10.99 -14.06
N SER A 596 11.69 12.32 -14.11
CA SER A 596 11.54 13.20 -12.96
C SER A 596 10.27 14.03 -13.08
N ARG A 597 9.47 14.04 -12.03
CA ARG A 597 8.28 14.88 -11.88
C ARG A 597 8.58 16.00 -10.90
N VAL A 598 8.57 17.23 -11.37
CA VAL A 598 8.81 18.45 -10.60
C VAL A 598 7.48 19.10 -10.28
N GLY A 599 7.27 19.51 -9.05
CA GLY A 599 6.11 20.29 -8.66
C GLY A 599 4.79 19.53 -8.67
N SER A 600 3.69 20.27 -8.63
CA SER A 600 2.34 19.71 -8.58
C SER A 600 1.85 19.23 -9.93
N ASP A 601 1.04 18.19 -9.91
CA ASP A 601 0.28 17.72 -11.07
C ASP A 601 -0.93 18.61 -11.39
N GLU A 602 -1.59 18.35 -12.53
CA GLU A 602 -2.76 19.15 -12.95
C GLU A 602 -3.94 19.02 -11.99
N LEU A 603 -4.19 17.84 -11.46
CA LEU A 603 -5.27 17.60 -10.53
C LEU A 603 -4.94 18.09 -9.11
N GLY A 604 -3.64 18.28 -8.79
CA GLY A 604 -3.18 18.66 -7.46
C GLY A 604 -3.23 17.51 -6.45
N LEU A 605 -3.30 16.26 -6.92
CA LEU A 605 -3.34 15.07 -6.07
C LEU A 605 -2.06 14.87 -5.27
N ASP A 606 -0.94 15.29 -5.85
CA ASP A 606 0.38 15.31 -5.21
C ASP A 606 0.83 16.78 -5.11
N PRO A 607 0.59 17.44 -3.99
CA PRO A 607 0.86 18.86 -3.82
C PRO A 607 2.33 19.15 -3.57
N MET A 608 3.22 18.84 -4.52
CA MET A 608 4.65 19.17 -4.45
C MET A 608 4.92 20.64 -4.79
N GLY A 609 5.95 21.22 -4.18
CA GLY A 609 6.49 22.52 -4.53
C GLY A 609 7.38 22.47 -5.77
N LEU A 610 7.68 23.61 -6.40
CA LEU A 610 8.60 23.69 -7.54
C LEU A 610 10.04 23.24 -7.19
N ASN A 611 10.36 23.22 -5.93
CA ASN A 611 11.64 22.75 -5.36
C ASN A 611 11.63 21.24 -5.09
N GLU A 612 10.48 20.59 -5.09
CA GLU A 612 10.33 19.16 -4.80
C GLU A 612 10.25 18.37 -6.12
N THR A 613 10.95 17.25 -6.21
CA THR A 613 10.96 16.38 -7.39
C THR A 613 10.95 14.92 -6.99
N ASP A 614 10.10 14.13 -7.61
CA ASP A 614 10.13 12.66 -7.57
C ASP A 614 10.79 12.13 -8.85
N THR A 615 11.93 11.50 -8.71
CA THR A 615 12.71 10.93 -9.80
C THR A 615 12.55 9.42 -9.83
N PHE A 616 11.82 8.91 -10.80
CA PHE A 616 11.62 7.48 -11.05
C PHE A 616 12.82 6.92 -11.79
N LEU A 617 13.49 5.94 -11.20
CA LEU A 617 14.54 5.15 -11.81
C LEU A 617 13.97 3.78 -12.19
N VAL A 618 13.73 3.58 -13.46
CA VAL A 618 13.37 2.26 -14.01
C VAL A 618 14.66 1.47 -14.15
N LEU A 619 14.74 0.34 -13.47
CA LEU A 619 15.94 -0.47 -13.42
C LEU A 619 15.88 -1.62 -14.44
N LYS A 620 17.06 -1.98 -14.95
CA LYS A 620 17.23 -3.19 -15.75
C LYS A 620 16.99 -4.44 -14.92
N PRO A 621 16.71 -5.60 -15.54
CA PRO A 621 16.61 -6.87 -14.84
C PRO A 621 17.86 -7.16 -13.98
N LYS A 622 17.66 -7.78 -12.80
CA LYS A 622 18.72 -8.02 -11.79
C LYS A 622 19.93 -8.80 -12.31
N ASP A 623 19.72 -9.67 -13.29
CA ASP A 623 20.79 -10.43 -13.96
C ASP A 623 21.77 -9.57 -14.74
N GLN A 624 21.41 -8.33 -15.07
CA GLN A 624 22.25 -7.35 -15.75
C GLN A 624 22.94 -6.36 -14.79
N TRP A 625 22.73 -6.51 -13.47
CA TRP A 625 23.33 -5.63 -12.48
C TRP A 625 24.76 -6.02 -12.14
N ARG A 626 25.62 -5.03 -11.90
CA ARG A 626 26.96 -5.21 -11.34
C ARG A 626 26.91 -5.50 -9.84
N MET A 627 25.87 -5.02 -9.18
CA MET A 627 25.64 -5.12 -7.73
C MET A 627 24.84 -6.38 -7.39
N GLN A 628 25.11 -6.97 -6.21
CA GLN A 628 24.42 -8.17 -5.77
C GLN A 628 23.04 -7.87 -5.13
N SER A 629 22.86 -6.65 -4.59
CA SER A 629 21.62 -6.25 -3.92
C SER A 629 21.20 -4.84 -4.30
N LYS A 630 19.94 -4.53 -4.06
CA LYS A 630 19.36 -3.21 -4.29
C LYS A 630 19.91 -2.17 -3.32
N GLU A 631 20.18 -2.56 -2.09
CA GLU A 631 20.78 -1.72 -1.06
C GLU A 631 22.19 -1.26 -1.50
N ALA A 632 23.00 -2.17 -2.05
CA ALA A 632 24.31 -1.83 -2.59
C ALA A 632 24.19 -0.87 -3.78
N LEU A 633 23.16 -1.03 -4.62
CA LEU A 633 22.89 -0.12 -5.74
C LEU A 633 22.45 1.26 -5.20
N ILE A 634 21.60 1.33 -4.20
CA ILE A 634 21.18 2.59 -3.56
C ILE A 634 22.38 3.32 -2.97
N GLU A 635 23.30 2.63 -2.33
CA GLU A 635 24.53 3.23 -1.79
C GLU A 635 25.45 3.78 -2.88
N GLU A 636 25.50 3.13 -4.03
CA GLU A 636 26.26 3.65 -5.17
C GLU A 636 25.58 4.88 -5.78
N ILE A 637 24.25 4.86 -5.89
CA ILE A 637 23.46 6.02 -6.32
C ILE A 637 23.66 7.17 -5.32
N ARG A 638 23.65 6.89 -4.01
CA ARG A 638 23.89 7.89 -2.95
C ARG A 638 25.24 8.59 -3.12
N LYS A 639 26.30 7.88 -3.45
CA LYS A 639 27.62 8.47 -3.72
C LYS A 639 27.60 9.39 -4.93
N VAL A 640 26.88 9.02 -5.99
CA VAL A 640 26.73 9.86 -7.18
C VAL A 640 25.92 11.13 -6.85
N MET A 641 24.85 10.99 -6.09
CA MET A 641 24.01 12.11 -5.67
C MET A 641 24.76 13.09 -4.75
N ALA A 642 25.59 12.58 -3.83
CA ALA A 642 26.41 13.41 -2.93
C ALA A 642 27.40 14.32 -3.65
N GLN A 643 27.69 14.06 -4.93
CA GLN A 643 28.53 14.94 -5.76
C GLN A 643 27.78 16.15 -6.31
N THR A 644 26.46 16.22 -6.15
CA THR A 644 25.64 17.35 -6.61
C THR A 644 25.29 18.24 -5.41
N PRO A 645 25.98 19.35 -5.23
CA PRO A 645 25.76 20.23 -4.06
C PRO A 645 24.39 20.95 -4.15
N GLY A 646 23.81 21.26 -3.00
CA GLY A 646 22.60 22.08 -2.90
C GLY A 646 21.28 21.33 -3.15
N ILE A 647 21.31 20.00 -3.24
CA ILE A 647 20.12 19.15 -3.35
C ILE A 647 20.11 18.20 -2.16
N ALA A 648 19.05 18.26 -1.36
CA ALA A 648 18.76 17.21 -0.40
C ALA A 648 18.02 16.08 -1.12
N PHE A 649 18.28 14.83 -0.74
CA PHE A 649 17.68 13.68 -1.39
C PHE A 649 17.36 12.55 -0.41
N GLY A 650 16.39 11.74 -0.74
CA GLY A 650 16.02 10.51 -0.04
C GLY A 650 15.56 9.44 -1.02
N PHE A 651 15.59 8.20 -0.58
CA PHE A 651 15.20 7.05 -1.41
C PHE A 651 13.90 6.45 -0.91
N THR A 652 13.10 5.99 -1.85
CA THR A 652 11.85 5.26 -1.60
C THR A 652 11.48 4.44 -2.84
N GLN A 653 10.30 3.82 -2.79
CA GLN A 653 9.74 3.03 -3.89
C GLN A 653 8.30 3.48 -4.17
N PRO A 654 7.72 3.16 -5.34
CA PRO A 654 6.41 3.69 -5.74
C PRO A 654 5.27 3.44 -4.75
N ILE A 655 5.07 2.19 -4.33
CA ILE A 655 3.99 1.82 -3.39
C ILE A 655 4.35 2.25 -1.97
N GLU A 656 5.58 2.00 -1.54
CA GLU A 656 6.09 2.39 -0.22
C GLU A 656 5.90 3.89 0.04
N MET A 657 6.24 4.73 -0.94
CA MET A 657 6.04 6.17 -0.87
C MET A 657 4.58 6.52 -0.61
N ARG A 658 3.67 5.96 -1.38
CA ARG A 658 2.23 6.23 -1.27
C ARG A 658 1.62 5.69 0.03
N VAL A 659 2.07 4.52 0.48
CA VAL A 659 1.65 3.96 1.78
C VAL A 659 2.09 4.86 2.92
N SER A 660 3.33 5.34 2.92
CA SER A 660 3.85 6.24 3.95
C SER A 660 3.10 7.58 3.98
N GLU A 661 2.89 8.20 2.81
CA GLU A 661 2.11 9.45 2.68
C GLU A 661 0.66 9.30 3.17
N MET A 662 0.04 8.18 2.84
CA MET A 662 -1.35 7.89 3.23
C MET A 662 -1.50 7.78 4.75
N LEU A 663 -0.57 7.09 5.41
CA LEU A 663 -0.65 6.80 6.84
C LEU A 663 -0.30 8.01 7.70
N THR A 664 0.76 8.70 7.37
CA THR A 664 1.35 9.74 8.23
C THR A 664 1.22 11.15 7.67
N GLY A 665 0.81 11.25 6.40
CA GLY A 665 0.86 12.51 5.64
C GLY A 665 2.27 12.91 5.23
N THR A 666 3.27 12.03 5.46
CA THR A 666 4.68 12.29 5.16
C THR A 666 5.39 11.04 4.70
N ARG A 667 6.56 11.21 4.12
CA ARG A 667 7.40 10.15 3.57
C ARG A 667 8.48 9.78 4.59
N GLY A 668 8.79 8.49 4.76
CA GLY A 668 9.85 7.98 5.64
C GLY A 668 9.35 7.04 6.73
N ASP A 669 10.28 6.31 7.36
CA ASP A 669 9.98 5.31 8.40
C ASP A 669 9.50 5.94 9.70
N VAL A 670 10.11 7.07 10.07
CA VAL A 670 9.80 7.86 11.26
C VAL A 670 9.40 9.26 10.87
N ALA A 671 8.26 9.71 11.37
CA ALA A 671 7.76 11.06 11.21
C ALA A 671 7.62 11.70 12.61
N VAL A 672 8.46 12.68 12.91
CA VAL A 672 8.30 13.47 14.14
C VAL A 672 7.49 14.72 13.80
N LYS A 673 6.27 14.80 14.30
CA LYS A 673 5.35 15.92 14.11
C LYS A 673 5.48 16.89 15.26
N LEU A 674 5.83 18.12 14.95
CA LEU A 674 5.89 19.22 15.91
C LEU A 674 4.70 20.15 15.67
N PHE A 675 3.80 20.25 16.62
CA PHE A 675 2.59 21.09 16.60
C PHE A 675 2.83 22.41 17.32
N GLY A 676 2.26 23.49 16.79
CA GLY A 676 2.33 24.82 17.40
C GLY A 676 1.64 25.87 16.55
N SER A 677 1.53 27.09 17.06
CA SER A 677 0.84 28.18 16.38
C SER A 677 1.71 29.03 15.46
N ASP A 678 2.98 29.26 15.86
CA ASP A 678 3.90 30.12 15.13
C ASP A 678 4.83 29.31 14.24
N LEU A 679 4.86 29.62 12.95
CA LEU A 679 5.64 28.89 11.95
C LEU A 679 7.16 29.11 12.09
N ALA A 680 7.59 30.28 12.54
CA ALA A 680 9.02 30.56 12.72
C ALA A 680 9.58 29.72 13.88
N VAL A 681 8.85 29.66 14.98
CA VAL A 681 9.21 28.81 16.14
C VAL A 681 9.16 27.33 15.76
N LEU A 682 8.14 26.90 14.98
CA LEU A 682 8.05 25.53 14.50
C LEU A 682 9.26 25.15 13.65
N ASN A 683 9.70 26.01 12.74
CA ASN A 683 10.87 25.77 11.88
C ASN A 683 12.17 25.73 12.69
N GLU A 684 12.36 26.65 13.64
CA GLU A 684 13.53 26.67 14.53
C GLU A 684 13.64 25.34 15.30
N LYS A 685 12.55 24.94 15.96
CA LYS A 685 12.54 23.72 16.78
C LYS A 685 12.59 22.45 15.92
N ALA A 686 12.02 22.44 14.72
CA ALA A 686 12.14 21.33 13.79
C ALA A 686 13.60 21.10 13.35
N ASN A 687 14.32 22.15 13.07
CA ASN A 687 15.75 22.06 12.74
C ASN A 687 16.58 21.56 13.94
N GLU A 688 16.27 22.02 15.15
CA GLU A 688 16.90 21.52 16.38
C GLU A 688 16.68 20.02 16.57
N ILE A 689 15.44 19.55 16.37
CA ILE A 689 15.09 18.12 16.42
C ILE A 689 15.82 17.34 15.31
N ALA A 690 15.86 17.86 14.09
CA ALA A 690 16.52 17.20 12.97
C ALA A 690 18.03 17.00 13.23
N GLU A 691 18.71 18.00 13.80
CA GLU A 691 20.12 17.88 14.17
C GLU A 691 20.33 16.81 15.26
N ILE A 692 19.42 16.71 16.23
CA ILE A 692 19.49 15.65 17.24
C ILE A 692 19.34 14.28 16.60
N LEU A 693 18.35 14.10 15.69
CA LEU A 693 18.09 12.84 15.02
C LEU A 693 19.28 12.39 14.16
N LYS A 694 19.97 13.31 13.48
CA LYS A 694 21.17 12.98 12.67
C LYS A 694 22.29 12.32 13.47
N HIS A 695 22.37 12.59 14.76
CA HIS A 695 23.39 12.04 15.65
C HIS A 695 22.99 10.72 16.32
N ILE A 696 21.77 10.24 16.10
CA ILE A 696 21.32 8.94 16.63
C ILE A 696 21.81 7.84 15.69
N ASN A 697 22.41 6.80 16.26
CA ASN A 697 22.89 5.67 15.48
C ASN A 697 21.74 4.98 14.72
N GLY A 698 21.96 4.70 13.44
CA GLY A 698 20.96 4.11 12.56
C GLY A 698 20.04 5.12 11.87
N SER A 699 20.20 6.43 12.10
CA SER A 699 19.46 7.44 11.35
C SER A 699 20.02 7.60 9.93
N SER A 700 19.13 7.64 8.95
CA SER A 700 19.45 7.97 7.57
C SER A 700 18.41 8.92 6.98
N ASP A 701 18.81 9.69 5.97
CA ASP A 701 17.93 10.63 5.26
C ASP A 701 17.10 11.54 6.19
N VAL A 702 17.73 12.03 7.27
CA VAL A 702 17.08 12.95 8.23
C VAL A 702 16.82 14.29 7.60
N PHE A 703 15.58 14.68 7.62
CA PHE A 703 15.12 15.85 6.91
C PHE A 703 14.00 16.57 7.66
N ALA A 704 14.24 17.84 8.02
CA ALA A 704 13.16 18.72 8.46
C ALA A 704 12.56 19.40 7.23
N LYS A 705 11.26 19.21 6.99
CA LYS A 705 10.59 19.87 5.87
C LYS A 705 10.75 21.39 6.00
N GLN A 706 11.43 22.00 5.02
CA GLN A 706 11.62 23.45 5.02
C GLN A 706 10.30 24.14 4.70
N ASN A 707 9.76 24.83 5.67
CA ASN A 707 8.53 25.60 5.51
C ASN A 707 8.82 27.13 5.38
N SER A 708 10.07 27.55 5.38
CA SER A 708 10.53 28.93 5.18
C SER A 708 11.56 29.01 4.07
N GLY A 709 11.89 30.21 3.63
CA GLY A 709 12.89 30.45 2.60
C GLY A 709 12.31 30.78 1.22
N MET A 710 10.97 30.81 1.07
CA MET A 710 10.35 31.36 -0.13
C MET A 710 10.54 32.86 -0.17
N GLN A 711 10.98 33.40 -1.28
CA GLN A 711 11.11 34.85 -1.46
C GLN A 711 9.82 35.43 -2.04
N PHE A 712 9.18 36.34 -1.32
CA PHE A 712 8.01 37.09 -1.79
C PHE A 712 8.38 38.51 -2.15
N LEU A 713 7.75 39.03 -3.20
CA LEU A 713 7.68 40.46 -3.47
C LEU A 713 6.38 40.97 -2.86
N GLN A 714 6.48 41.58 -1.68
CA GLN A 714 5.33 42.12 -0.97
C GLN A 714 5.01 43.50 -1.47
N VAL A 715 3.79 43.72 -1.96
CA VAL A 715 3.25 44.98 -2.41
C VAL A 715 2.21 45.48 -1.39
N THR A 716 2.62 46.41 -0.55
CA THR A 716 1.72 46.99 0.46
C THR A 716 1.08 48.28 -0.08
N ILE A 717 -0.21 48.21 -0.38
CA ILE A 717 -0.96 49.34 -0.96
C ILE A 717 -1.21 50.41 0.10
N ASP A 718 -0.79 51.66 -0.20
CA ASP A 718 -1.20 52.81 0.56
C ASP A 718 -2.63 53.24 0.14
N LYS A 719 -3.61 52.80 0.91
CA LYS A 719 -5.03 53.05 0.64
C LYS A 719 -5.38 54.53 0.53
N LEU A 720 -4.68 55.39 1.28
CA LEU A 720 -4.92 56.82 1.22
C LEU A 720 -4.38 57.44 -0.07
N ALA A 721 -3.16 57.09 -0.46
CA ALA A 721 -2.53 57.52 -1.69
C ALA A 721 -3.31 57.03 -2.92
N ALA A 722 -3.70 55.76 -2.92
CA ALA A 722 -4.52 55.18 -3.97
C ALA A 722 -5.91 55.84 -4.09
N GLY A 723 -6.59 56.01 -2.96
CA GLY A 723 -7.91 56.65 -2.91
C GLY A 723 -7.93 58.13 -3.39
N ARG A 724 -6.86 58.89 -3.12
CA ARG A 724 -6.70 60.27 -3.65
C ARG A 724 -6.63 60.29 -5.16
N LEU A 725 -6.19 59.20 -5.76
CA LEU A 725 -6.09 59.06 -7.23
C LEU A 725 -7.31 58.39 -7.83
N GLY A 726 -8.31 58.05 -7.02
CA GLY A 726 -9.55 57.40 -7.45
C GLY A 726 -9.38 55.88 -7.69
N LEU A 727 -8.32 55.26 -7.12
CA LEU A 727 -8.07 53.81 -7.19
C LEU A 727 -8.51 53.14 -5.90
N ASP A 728 -9.06 51.96 -6.03
CA ASP A 728 -9.32 51.06 -4.92
C ASP A 728 -8.33 49.84 -4.94
N SER A 729 -8.32 49.08 -3.88
CA SER A 729 -7.43 47.91 -3.77
C SER A 729 -7.75 46.84 -4.80
N ASP A 730 -9.03 46.64 -5.14
CA ASP A 730 -9.47 45.62 -6.08
C ASP A 730 -8.95 45.87 -7.50
N SER A 731 -9.05 47.14 -7.95
CA SER A 731 -8.49 47.58 -9.26
C SER A 731 -6.97 47.37 -9.33
N ILE A 732 -6.25 47.65 -8.23
CA ILE A 732 -4.79 47.47 -8.17
C ILE A 732 -4.44 46.00 -8.15
N GLU A 733 -5.11 45.19 -7.34
CA GLU A 733 -4.89 43.72 -7.26
C GLU A 733 -5.24 43.03 -8.58
N THR A 734 -6.32 43.45 -9.26
CA THR A 734 -6.69 42.96 -10.60
C THR A 734 -5.63 43.28 -11.62
N LEU A 735 -5.08 44.51 -11.59
CA LEU A 735 -3.99 44.90 -12.47
C LEU A 735 -2.72 44.06 -12.22
N LEU A 736 -2.32 43.88 -10.95
CA LEU A 736 -1.17 43.08 -10.58
C LEU A 736 -1.33 41.62 -11.04
N ARG A 737 -2.51 41.06 -10.81
CA ARG A 737 -2.86 39.71 -11.26
C ARG A 737 -2.81 39.60 -12.79
N ALA A 738 -3.38 40.57 -13.50
CA ALA A 738 -3.33 40.62 -14.95
C ALA A 738 -1.90 40.69 -15.50
N GLN A 739 -1.02 41.42 -14.81
CA GLN A 739 0.37 41.57 -15.25
C GLN A 739 1.24 40.34 -14.97
N ILE A 740 1.00 39.58 -13.88
CA ILE A 740 1.89 38.53 -13.42
C ILE A 740 1.33 37.15 -13.80
N GLU A 741 0.24 36.73 -13.15
CA GLU A 741 -0.35 35.39 -13.30
C GLU A 741 -1.21 35.28 -14.57
N GLY A 742 -1.91 36.34 -14.90
CA GLY A 742 -2.89 36.42 -15.97
C GLY A 742 -4.31 36.26 -15.43
N LEU A 743 -5.26 36.91 -16.11
CA LEU A 743 -6.71 36.83 -15.84
C LEU A 743 -7.33 35.85 -16.83
N ASN A 744 -8.00 34.82 -16.31
CA ASN A 744 -8.83 33.94 -17.13
C ASN A 744 -10.15 34.66 -17.47
N LEU A 745 -10.34 35.00 -18.73
CA LEU A 745 -11.49 35.77 -19.24
C LEU A 745 -12.57 34.87 -19.86
N GLY A 746 -12.37 33.56 -19.85
CA GLY A 746 -13.32 32.61 -20.41
C GLY A 746 -12.65 31.54 -21.25
N ILE A 747 -13.46 30.88 -22.06
CA ILE A 747 -13.02 29.70 -22.85
C ILE A 747 -13.35 29.95 -24.32
N VAL A 748 -12.35 29.75 -25.19
CA VAL A 748 -12.53 29.66 -26.63
C VAL A 748 -12.83 28.21 -26.99
N GLN A 749 -13.93 27.95 -27.66
CA GLN A 749 -14.34 26.61 -28.06
C GLN A 749 -13.82 26.29 -29.45
N GLU A 750 -12.86 25.35 -29.53
CA GLU A 750 -12.30 24.85 -30.79
C GLU A 750 -12.75 23.40 -31.03
N GLY A 751 -13.95 23.22 -31.57
CA GLY A 751 -14.56 21.88 -31.67
C GLY A 751 -14.90 21.35 -30.27
N ILE A 752 -14.29 20.24 -29.89
CA ILE A 752 -14.43 19.66 -28.52
C ILE A 752 -13.44 20.26 -27.51
N LYS A 753 -12.41 20.97 -28.00
CA LYS A 753 -11.38 21.56 -27.15
C LYS A 753 -11.88 22.84 -26.49
N ARG A 754 -11.53 23.01 -25.23
CA ARG A 754 -11.80 24.20 -24.44
C ARG A 754 -10.48 24.88 -24.13
N THR A 755 -10.17 25.93 -24.94
CA THR A 755 -8.90 26.65 -24.80
C THR A 755 -9.14 27.94 -23.99
N PRO A 756 -8.45 28.13 -22.85
CA PRO A 756 -8.61 29.33 -22.02
C PRO A 756 -8.24 30.63 -22.82
N LEU A 757 -8.96 31.69 -22.56
CA LEU A 757 -8.62 33.06 -23.00
C LEU A 757 -8.03 33.79 -21.80
N ILE A 758 -6.75 34.14 -21.89
CA ILE A 758 -6.00 34.77 -20.80
C ILE A 758 -5.55 36.14 -21.21
N LEU A 759 -5.77 37.10 -20.33
CA LEU A 759 -5.12 38.41 -20.44
C LEU A 759 -3.94 38.41 -19.47
N ARG A 760 -2.73 38.53 -20.00
CA ARG A 760 -1.51 38.54 -19.24
C ARG A 760 -0.57 39.63 -19.68
N GLY A 761 0.08 40.37 -18.76
CA GLY A 761 1.11 41.32 -19.07
C GLY A 761 2.37 40.66 -19.65
N SER A 762 3.26 41.50 -20.15
CA SER A 762 4.59 41.03 -20.57
C SER A 762 5.35 40.51 -19.38
N SER A 763 5.96 39.33 -19.53
CA SER A 763 6.71 38.61 -18.46
C SER A 763 8.06 39.26 -18.06
N ASP A 764 8.34 40.48 -18.52
CA ASP A 764 9.55 41.21 -18.16
C ASP A 764 9.40 41.89 -16.77
N THR A 765 9.82 41.12 -15.74
CA THR A 765 9.77 41.55 -14.33
C THR A 765 10.86 42.55 -13.95
N SER A 766 11.80 42.86 -14.86
CA SER A 766 12.91 43.73 -14.58
C SER A 766 12.55 45.16 -14.27
N ASN A 767 11.31 45.59 -14.62
CA ASN A 767 10.78 46.92 -14.41
C ASN A 767 9.49 46.97 -13.57
N PHE A 768 9.30 46.04 -12.66
CA PHE A 768 8.10 45.96 -11.83
C PHE A 768 7.87 47.23 -10.99
N ASP A 769 8.92 47.84 -10.50
CA ASP A 769 8.88 49.10 -9.75
C ASP A 769 8.31 50.26 -10.58
N ASN A 770 8.46 50.19 -11.90
CA ASN A 770 7.98 51.23 -12.86
C ASN A 770 6.64 50.87 -13.50
N LEU A 771 5.95 49.82 -13.01
CA LEU A 771 4.67 49.43 -13.53
C LEU A 771 3.68 50.62 -13.47
N GLN A 772 3.20 51.03 -14.64
CA GLN A 772 2.28 52.16 -14.75
C GLN A 772 0.84 51.72 -14.50
N ILE A 773 0.21 52.40 -13.60
CA ILE A 773 -1.21 52.22 -13.30
C ILE A 773 -2.00 53.33 -13.98
N THR A 774 -3.02 52.95 -14.76
CA THR A 774 -3.90 53.87 -15.44
C THR A 774 -4.95 54.38 -14.46
N LEU A 775 -5.04 55.67 -14.27
CA LEU A 775 -6.03 56.29 -13.42
C LEU A 775 -7.39 56.39 -14.13
N PRO A 776 -8.51 56.51 -13.40
CA PRO A 776 -9.83 56.67 -13.97
C PRO A 776 -9.97 57.92 -14.88
N ASN A 777 -9.16 58.96 -14.64
CA ASN A 777 -9.13 60.20 -15.46
C ASN A 777 -8.23 60.11 -16.72
N GLY A 778 -7.63 58.90 -16.97
CA GLY A 778 -6.75 58.67 -18.08
C GLY A 778 -5.28 59.05 -17.86
N GLY A 779 -4.93 59.53 -16.66
CA GLY A 779 -3.54 59.73 -16.25
C GLY A 779 -2.82 58.42 -15.87
N HIS A 780 -1.51 58.48 -15.64
CA HIS A 780 -0.72 57.31 -15.22
C HIS A 780 0.17 57.66 -14.03
N VAL A 781 0.31 56.70 -13.12
CA VAL A 781 1.22 56.76 -12.00
C VAL A 781 1.99 55.47 -11.87
N PRO A 782 3.28 55.52 -11.45
CA PRO A 782 4.00 54.27 -11.17
C PRO A 782 3.43 53.61 -9.92
N LEU A 783 3.47 52.31 -9.85
CA LEU A 783 3.01 51.52 -8.71
C LEU A 783 3.63 51.98 -7.40
N THR A 784 4.93 52.37 -7.41
CA THR A 784 5.66 52.91 -6.26
C THR A 784 5.07 54.20 -5.69
N ALA A 785 4.22 54.94 -6.43
CA ALA A 785 3.54 56.11 -5.91
C ALA A 785 2.38 55.77 -4.98
N ILE A 786 1.86 54.59 -5.05
CA ILE A 786 0.68 54.15 -4.30
C ILE A 786 0.89 52.86 -3.50
N ALA A 787 2.09 52.23 -3.60
CA ALA A 787 2.40 51.02 -2.90
C ALA A 787 3.89 50.97 -2.54
N LYS A 788 4.20 50.37 -1.40
CA LYS A 788 5.53 50.00 -0.99
C LYS A 788 5.86 48.57 -1.47
N ILE A 789 6.98 48.40 -2.12
CA ILE A 789 7.40 47.11 -2.69
C ILE A 789 8.68 46.65 -1.93
N GLU A 790 8.60 45.49 -1.29
CA GLU A 790 9.70 44.91 -0.50
C GLU A 790 9.87 43.42 -0.80
N LYS A 791 11.11 42.94 -0.81
CA LYS A 791 11.42 41.51 -0.80
C LYS A 791 11.41 41.01 0.63
N VAL A 792 10.55 40.07 0.92
CA VAL A 792 10.41 39.46 2.24
C VAL A 792 10.53 37.94 2.13
N GLU A 793 11.12 37.33 3.15
CA GLU A 793 11.11 35.89 3.27
C GLU A 793 9.76 35.42 3.81
N GLY A 794 9.18 34.42 3.18
CA GLY A 794 7.90 33.87 3.57
C GLY A 794 7.88 32.35 3.63
N VAL A 795 6.69 31.82 3.79
CA VAL A 795 6.43 30.42 4.05
C VAL A 795 6.27 29.66 2.73
N VAL A 796 6.84 28.45 2.65
CA VAL A 796 6.74 27.53 1.50
C VAL A 796 5.42 26.76 1.52
N SER A 797 5.05 26.26 2.70
CA SER A 797 3.80 25.52 2.91
C SER A 797 3.36 25.58 4.36
N VAL A 798 2.06 25.46 4.59
CA VAL A 798 1.47 25.35 5.92
C VAL A 798 0.75 24.02 6.03
N GLY A 799 1.31 23.11 6.82
CA GLY A 799 0.67 21.83 7.18
C GLY A 799 -0.25 22.02 8.39
N ARG A 800 -1.44 21.40 8.33
CA ARG A 800 -2.39 21.43 9.44
C ARG A 800 -2.96 20.04 9.66
N GLU A 801 -3.12 19.69 10.93
CA GLU A 801 -3.77 18.45 11.35
C GLU A 801 -4.68 18.75 12.52
N ARG A 802 -5.93 18.30 12.45
CA ARG A 802 -6.97 18.57 13.45
C ARG A 802 -7.10 20.07 13.80
N GLY A 803 -6.96 20.92 12.78
CA GLY A 803 -7.04 22.38 12.94
C GLY A 803 -5.80 23.05 13.52
N GLN A 804 -4.72 22.32 13.81
CA GLN A 804 -3.46 22.85 14.33
C GLN A 804 -2.36 22.83 13.27
N ARG A 805 -1.53 23.87 13.23
CA ARG A 805 -0.34 23.89 12.38
C ARG A 805 0.70 22.92 12.89
N PHE A 806 1.42 22.25 12.00
CA PHE A 806 2.52 21.37 12.34
C PHE A 806 3.64 21.41 11.30
N VAL A 807 4.81 20.99 11.73
CA VAL A 807 5.98 20.74 10.89
C VAL A 807 6.42 19.29 11.11
N VAL A 808 6.91 18.66 10.06
CA VAL A 808 7.36 17.26 10.12
C VAL A 808 8.86 17.18 9.92
N ILE A 809 9.48 16.43 10.80
CA ILE A 809 10.84 15.93 10.65
C ILE A 809 10.75 14.45 10.31
N ARG A 810 11.32 14.06 9.18
CA ARG A 810 11.36 12.66 8.74
C ARG A 810 12.74 12.06 8.91
N SER A 811 12.79 10.77 9.14
CA SER A 811 14.02 9.98 9.18
C SER A 811 13.72 8.59 8.67
N ASN A 812 14.64 8.01 7.91
CA ASN A 812 14.67 6.57 7.67
C ASN A 812 15.56 5.92 8.73
N VAL A 813 15.34 4.64 8.97
CA VAL A 813 16.12 3.84 9.93
C VAL A 813 16.84 2.73 9.18
N GLN A 814 18.17 2.72 9.28
CA GLN A 814 19.02 1.76 8.59
C GLN A 814 19.87 0.97 9.59
N ASP A 815 20.00 -0.34 9.35
CA ASP A 815 20.81 -1.28 10.15
C ASP A 815 20.47 -1.30 11.65
N ARG A 816 19.25 -0.88 12.00
CA ARG A 816 18.76 -0.84 13.37
C ARG A 816 17.24 -1.08 13.44
N ASP A 817 16.77 -1.53 14.61
CA ASP A 817 15.35 -1.68 14.88
C ASP A 817 14.63 -0.33 15.05
N LEU A 818 13.43 -0.26 14.49
CA LEU A 818 12.63 0.97 14.46
C LEU A 818 12.22 1.44 15.87
N VAL A 819 11.81 0.51 16.73
CA VAL A 819 11.30 0.84 18.07
C VAL A 819 12.41 1.37 18.96
N GLY A 820 13.57 0.69 18.97
CA GLY A 820 14.72 1.16 19.75
C GLY A 820 15.24 2.52 19.28
N PHE A 821 15.22 2.77 17.96
CA PHE A 821 15.57 4.08 17.40
C PHE A 821 14.61 5.17 17.89
N VAL A 822 13.30 4.96 17.81
CA VAL A 822 12.30 5.97 18.22
C VAL A 822 12.33 6.21 19.72
N ASP A 823 12.56 5.18 20.53
CA ASP A 823 12.65 5.34 21.99
C ASP A 823 13.87 6.16 22.38
N GLU A 824 15.02 5.96 21.70
CA GLU A 824 16.21 6.81 21.91
C GLU A 824 15.98 8.24 21.43
N ALA A 825 15.36 8.39 20.24
CA ALA A 825 15.02 9.68 19.67
C ALA A 825 14.08 10.47 20.60
N ARG A 826 13.04 9.82 21.13
CA ARG A 826 12.10 10.42 22.07
C ARG A 826 12.78 10.93 23.33
N LYS A 827 13.68 10.13 23.91
CA LYS A 827 14.47 10.53 25.09
C LYS A 827 15.38 11.71 24.76
N ALA A 828 16.13 11.63 23.68
CA ALA A 828 17.06 12.67 23.27
C ALA A 828 16.35 14.01 22.99
N VAL A 829 15.20 13.97 22.32
CA VAL A 829 14.39 15.17 22.04
C VAL A 829 13.82 15.74 23.34
N ALA A 830 13.26 14.91 24.22
CA ALA A 830 12.69 15.36 25.49
C ALA A 830 13.73 16.00 26.43
N GLU A 831 14.98 15.51 26.40
CA GLU A 831 16.07 16.05 27.23
C GLU A 831 16.68 17.34 26.68
N LYS A 832 16.81 17.44 25.36
CA LYS A 832 17.58 18.50 24.69
C LYS A 832 16.72 19.64 24.17
N VAL A 833 15.49 19.39 23.73
CA VAL A 833 14.63 20.40 23.11
C VAL A 833 13.66 20.99 24.13
N LYS A 834 13.77 22.30 24.36
CA LYS A 834 12.82 23.04 25.20
C LYS A 834 11.70 23.60 24.34
N LEU A 835 10.51 23.05 24.52
CA LEU A 835 9.33 23.49 23.78
C LEU A 835 8.63 24.62 24.53
N PRO A 836 8.18 25.68 23.82
CA PRO A 836 7.30 26.69 24.41
C PRO A 836 5.96 26.12 24.83
N THR A 837 5.24 26.83 25.69
CA THR A 837 3.87 26.43 26.10
C THR A 837 2.96 26.37 24.88
N GLY A 838 2.19 25.29 24.76
CA GLY A 838 1.28 25.05 23.63
C GLY A 838 1.91 24.34 22.41
N TYR A 839 3.20 23.97 22.51
CA TYR A 839 3.87 23.16 21.50
C TYR A 839 3.98 21.72 21.96
N THR A 840 3.73 20.78 21.05
CA THR A 840 3.78 19.34 21.35
C THR A 840 4.52 18.59 20.24
N VAL A 841 5.17 17.48 20.62
CA VAL A 841 5.85 16.58 19.68
C VAL A 841 5.17 15.22 19.71
N GLU A 842 4.80 14.71 18.55
CA GLU A 842 4.28 13.37 18.35
C GLU A 842 5.22 12.58 17.43
N PHE A 843 5.49 11.32 17.83
CA PHE A 843 6.27 10.39 17.01
C PHE A 843 5.31 9.44 16.29
N GLY A 844 5.27 9.53 14.99
CA GLY A 844 4.44 8.73 14.10
C GLY A 844 5.26 7.97 13.06
N GLY A 845 4.59 7.51 12.01
CA GLY A 845 5.19 6.70 10.97
C GLY A 845 4.91 5.22 11.17
N GLN A 846 5.80 4.38 10.67
CA GLN A 846 5.70 2.92 10.86
C GLN A 846 5.73 2.52 12.34
N PHE A 847 6.35 3.33 13.17
CA PHE A 847 6.39 3.13 14.63
C PHE A 847 4.99 3.12 15.27
N GLU A 848 4.10 4.03 14.87
CA GLU A 848 2.73 4.09 15.38
C GLU A 848 1.95 2.81 15.04
N ASN A 849 2.11 2.30 13.81
CA ASN A 849 1.51 1.05 13.38
C ASN A 849 2.06 -0.13 14.19
N GLN A 850 3.38 -0.17 14.45
CA GLN A 850 3.99 -1.18 15.30
C GLN A 850 3.45 -1.16 16.72
N GLN A 851 3.32 0.02 17.34
CA GLN A 851 2.75 0.14 18.68
C GLN A 851 1.31 -0.35 18.75
N ARG A 852 0.48 0.04 17.77
CA ARG A 852 -0.93 -0.38 17.70
C ARG A 852 -1.03 -1.89 17.49
N ALA A 853 -0.24 -2.45 16.59
CA ALA A 853 -0.18 -3.90 16.35
C ALA A 853 0.26 -4.64 17.62
N ALA A 854 1.32 -4.19 18.30
CA ALA A 854 1.81 -4.80 19.53
C ALA A 854 0.75 -4.73 20.66
N ALA A 855 0.06 -3.60 20.82
CA ALA A 855 -1.00 -3.44 21.78
C ALA A 855 -2.17 -4.40 21.52
N THR A 856 -2.60 -4.52 20.25
CA THR A 856 -3.67 -5.45 19.87
C THR A 856 -3.25 -6.90 20.09
N LEU A 857 -2.03 -7.27 19.65
CA LEU A 857 -1.52 -8.63 19.83
C LEU A 857 -1.35 -9.01 21.30
N SER A 858 -0.97 -8.07 22.16
CA SER A 858 -0.86 -8.31 23.60
C SER A 858 -2.20 -8.69 24.26
N LEU A 859 -3.32 -8.26 23.70
CA LEU A 859 -4.66 -8.64 24.12
C LEU A 859 -5.13 -9.94 23.43
N VAL A 860 -4.83 -10.07 22.14
CA VAL A 860 -5.32 -11.17 21.29
C VAL A 860 -4.67 -12.51 21.65
N VAL A 861 -3.36 -12.54 21.94
CA VAL A 861 -2.64 -13.77 22.27
C VAL A 861 -3.16 -14.45 23.54
N PRO A 862 -3.37 -13.75 24.68
CA PRO A 862 -3.98 -14.37 25.86
C PRO A 862 -5.40 -14.88 25.62
N ILE A 863 -6.21 -14.18 24.84
CA ILE A 863 -7.56 -14.63 24.46
C ILE A 863 -7.48 -15.94 23.67
N SER A 864 -6.57 -16.01 22.69
CA SER A 864 -6.35 -17.23 21.90
C SER A 864 -5.94 -18.40 22.78
N LEU A 865 -5.01 -18.19 23.71
CA LEU A 865 -4.58 -19.21 24.67
C LEU A 865 -5.73 -19.67 25.57
N GLY A 866 -6.59 -18.75 26.01
CA GLY A 866 -7.80 -19.09 26.77
C GLY A 866 -8.78 -19.95 25.97
N LEU A 867 -9.02 -19.60 24.69
CA LEU A 867 -9.89 -20.38 23.81
C LEU A 867 -9.31 -21.77 23.51
N ILE A 868 -8.01 -21.87 23.29
CA ILE A 868 -7.31 -23.14 23.11
C ILE A 868 -7.46 -23.99 24.37
N PHE A 869 -7.25 -23.41 25.55
CA PHE A 869 -7.43 -24.12 26.83
C PHE A 869 -8.85 -24.67 26.99
N LEU A 870 -9.86 -23.86 26.70
CA LEU A 870 -11.27 -24.29 26.77
C LEU A 870 -11.56 -25.45 25.84
N LEU A 871 -11.04 -25.41 24.60
CA LEU A 871 -11.23 -26.46 23.61
C LEU A 871 -10.49 -27.75 24.03
N LEU A 872 -9.25 -27.63 24.54
CA LEU A 872 -8.50 -28.74 25.08
C LEU A 872 -9.20 -29.37 26.29
N PHE A 873 -9.72 -28.54 27.18
CA PHE A 873 -10.51 -29.01 28.32
C PHE A 873 -11.76 -29.77 27.85
N SER A 874 -12.48 -29.24 26.86
CA SER A 874 -13.64 -29.92 26.25
C SER A 874 -13.25 -31.25 25.61
N THR A 875 -12.07 -31.33 25.01
CA THR A 875 -11.58 -32.55 24.32
C THR A 875 -11.16 -33.64 25.28
N PHE A 876 -10.45 -33.27 26.36
CA PHE A 876 -9.87 -34.23 27.30
C PHE A 876 -10.68 -34.42 28.59
N GLY A 877 -11.60 -33.53 28.92
CA GLY A 877 -12.32 -33.54 30.19
C GLY A 877 -11.41 -33.33 31.44
N SER A 878 -10.17 -32.89 31.26
CA SER A 878 -9.18 -32.76 32.30
C SER A 878 -8.33 -31.51 32.17
N VAL A 879 -8.36 -30.67 33.20
CA VAL A 879 -7.49 -29.48 33.31
C VAL A 879 -6.01 -29.84 33.23
N ARG A 880 -5.61 -30.95 33.88
CA ARG A 880 -4.20 -31.37 33.89
C ARG A 880 -3.69 -31.73 32.50
N GLN A 881 -4.49 -32.47 31.72
CA GLN A 881 -4.12 -32.82 30.35
C GLN A 881 -4.15 -31.60 29.42
N ALA A 882 -5.10 -30.70 29.60
CA ALA A 882 -5.13 -29.45 28.84
C ALA A 882 -3.88 -28.58 29.09
N VAL A 883 -3.50 -28.38 30.35
CA VAL A 883 -2.27 -27.66 30.73
C VAL A 883 -1.01 -28.37 30.23
N LEU A 884 -0.99 -29.70 30.28
CA LEU A 884 0.12 -30.50 29.79
C LEU A 884 0.35 -30.27 28.27
N VAL A 885 -0.72 -30.24 27.50
CA VAL A 885 -0.61 -29.95 26.05
C VAL A 885 -0.19 -28.50 25.83
N LEU A 886 -0.75 -27.55 26.58
CA LEU A 886 -0.36 -26.13 26.49
C LEU A 886 1.10 -25.88 26.86
N SER A 887 1.70 -26.73 27.71
CA SER A 887 3.12 -26.59 28.07
C SER A 887 4.08 -26.76 26.89
N ASN A 888 3.61 -27.31 25.74
CA ASN A 888 4.37 -27.34 24.50
C ASN A 888 4.57 -25.95 23.86
N ILE A 889 3.71 -25.00 24.14
CA ILE A 889 3.75 -23.65 23.52
C ILE A 889 5.05 -22.90 23.88
N PRO A 890 5.41 -22.67 25.14
CA PRO A 890 6.65 -21.97 25.47
C PRO A 890 7.89 -22.62 24.84
N LEU A 891 7.85 -23.94 24.74
CA LEU A 891 8.95 -24.71 24.20
C LEU A 891 9.05 -24.66 22.68
N ALA A 892 7.89 -24.52 21.99
CA ALA A 892 7.86 -24.25 20.56
C ALA A 892 8.41 -22.85 20.21
N MET A 893 8.11 -21.87 21.07
CA MET A 893 8.62 -20.51 20.87
C MET A 893 10.15 -20.42 20.94
N VAL A 894 10.81 -21.33 21.66
CA VAL A 894 12.28 -21.39 21.74
C VAL A 894 12.91 -21.41 20.36
N GLY A 895 12.52 -22.36 19.52
CA GLY A 895 13.10 -22.49 18.18
C GLY A 895 12.78 -21.31 17.27
N GLY A 896 11.58 -20.76 17.38
CA GLY A 896 11.19 -19.56 16.64
C GLY A 896 12.04 -18.33 17.01
N VAL A 897 12.29 -18.12 18.29
CA VAL A 897 13.14 -17.02 18.79
C VAL A 897 14.59 -17.19 18.35
N PHE A 898 15.15 -18.39 18.51
CA PHE A 898 16.52 -18.65 18.08
C PHE A 898 16.70 -18.56 16.57
N ALA A 899 15.73 -19.03 15.79
CA ALA A 899 15.78 -18.91 14.34
C ALA A 899 15.72 -17.46 13.87
N LEU A 900 14.86 -16.66 14.51
CA LEU A 900 14.74 -15.23 14.21
C LEU A 900 16.05 -14.48 14.57
N TRP A 901 16.61 -14.76 15.74
CA TRP A 901 17.88 -14.19 16.18
C TRP A 901 19.05 -14.58 15.27
N ALA A 902 19.13 -15.88 14.90
CA ALA A 902 20.22 -16.40 14.07
C ALA A 902 20.15 -15.89 12.63
N SER A 903 18.96 -15.56 12.13
CA SER A 903 18.78 -14.98 10.79
C SER A 903 19.07 -13.49 10.73
N GLY A 904 19.21 -12.79 11.89
CA GLY A 904 19.38 -11.35 11.98
C GLY A 904 18.10 -10.55 11.68
N GLU A 905 16.94 -11.22 11.59
CA GLU A 905 15.66 -10.59 11.34
C GLU A 905 15.10 -9.97 12.63
N TYR A 906 14.40 -8.84 12.50
CA TYR A 906 13.73 -8.20 13.62
C TYR A 906 12.36 -8.82 13.90
N LEU A 907 11.86 -8.64 15.13
CA LEU A 907 10.49 -9.00 15.48
C LEU A 907 9.51 -8.08 14.76
N SER A 908 8.99 -8.52 13.64
CA SER A 908 8.02 -7.84 12.81
C SER A 908 6.60 -8.38 13.05
N VAL A 909 5.58 -7.69 12.50
CA VAL A 909 4.20 -8.20 12.55
C VAL A 909 4.08 -9.56 11.82
N PRO A 910 4.69 -9.78 10.62
CA PRO A 910 4.75 -11.11 10.02
C PRO A 910 5.40 -12.17 10.90
N ALA A 911 6.50 -11.87 11.59
CA ALA A 911 7.13 -12.77 12.54
C ALA A 911 6.18 -13.12 13.70
N SER A 912 5.44 -12.13 14.21
CA SER A 912 4.44 -12.31 15.26
C SER A 912 3.29 -13.22 14.82
N VAL A 913 2.82 -13.07 13.57
CA VAL A 913 1.83 -13.99 12.96
C VAL A 913 2.41 -15.40 12.84
N GLY A 914 3.71 -15.53 12.54
CA GLY A 914 4.42 -16.81 12.57
C GLY A 914 4.41 -17.46 13.95
N PHE A 915 4.63 -16.69 15.02
CA PHE A 915 4.49 -17.19 16.39
C PHE A 915 3.06 -17.62 16.70
N ILE A 916 2.05 -16.89 16.25
CA ILE A 916 0.65 -17.26 16.41
C ILE A 916 0.35 -18.59 15.69
N ALA A 917 0.79 -18.75 14.45
CA ALA A 917 0.64 -20.00 13.71
C ALA A 917 1.29 -21.18 14.46
N LEU A 918 2.47 -20.96 15.02
CA LEU A 918 3.22 -21.94 15.79
C LEU A 918 2.47 -22.38 17.05
N LEU A 919 1.71 -21.50 17.71
CA LEU A 919 0.86 -21.87 18.85
C LEU A 919 -0.13 -23.00 18.48
N GLY A 920 -0.79 -22.88 17.34
CA GLY A 920 -1.74 -23.87 16.84
C GLY A 920 -1.08 -25.20 16.51
N ILE A 921 0.01 -25.16 15.78
CA ILE A 921 0.72 -26.38 15.33
C ILE A 921 1.35 -27.14 16.52
N ALA A 922 1.95 -26.43 17.47
CA ALA A 922 2.55 -27.03 18.65
C ALA A 922 1.52 -27.77 19.52
N VAL A 923 0.33 -27.21 19.65
CA VAL A 923 -0.78 -27.82 20.39
C VAL A 923 -1.32 -29.04 19.66
N LEU A 924 -1.45 -29.02 18.33
CA LEU A 924 -1.92 -30.15 17.53
C LEU A 924 -1.13 -31.43 17.78
N ASN A 925 0.20 -31.36 17.71
CA ASN A 925 1.07 -32.50 17.96
C ASN A 925 0.89 -33.04 19.39
N GLY A 926 0.74 -32.16 20.37
CA GLY A 926 0.46 -32.54 21.75
C GLY A 926 -0.92 -33.23 21.91
N VAL A 927 -1.95 -32.74 21.26
CA VAL A 927 -3.30 -33.33 21.28
C VAL A 927 -3.30 -34.75 20.76
N VAL A 928 -2.66 -34.95 19.59
CA VAL A 928 -2.59 -36.26 18.94
C VAL A 928 -1.83 -37.28 19.82
N MET A 929 -0.73 -36.86 20.45
CA MET A 929 0.07 -37.69 21.33
C MET A 929 -0.69 -38.08 22.58
N VAL A 930 -1.27 -37.09 23.30
CA VAL A 930 -2.02 -37.33 24.56
C VAL A 930 -3.29 -38.15 24.30
N SER A 931 -4.01 -37.89 23.23
CA SER A 931 -5.18 -38.69 22.83
C SER A 931 -4.81 -40.15 22.63
N TYR A 932 -3.68 -40.43 22.01
CA TYR A 932 -3.23 -41.81 21.80
C TYR A 932 -2.78 -42.49 23.11
N PHE A 933 -2.11 -41.78 24.01
CA PHE A 933 -1.79 -42.29 25.33
C PHE A 933 -3.05 -42.66 26.11
N ASN A 934 -4.11 -41.82 26.02
CA ASN A 934 -5.38 -42.12 26.67
C ASN A 934 -6.05 -43.38 26.08
N GLN A 935 -6.00 -43.52 24.72
CA GLN A 935 -6.52 -44.74 24.05
C GLN A 935 -5.78 -46.02 24.53
N LEU A 936 -4.43 -46.02 24.57
CA LEU A 936 -3.66 -47.15 25.07
C LEU A 936 -3.92 -47.43 26.55
N LYS A 937 -4.09 -46.41 27.37
CA LYS A 937 -4.44 -46.58 28.78
C LYS A 937 -5.82 -47.23 28.96
N ALA A 938 -6.79 -46.85 28.11
CA ALA A 938 -8.13 -47.46 28.12
C ALA A 938 -8.13 -48.95 27.81
N THR A 939 -7.09 -49.50 27.20
CA THR A 939 -6.87 -50.93 27.00
C THR A 939 -6.32 -51.67 28.23
N GLY A 940 -6.07 -50.99 29.35
CA GLY A 940 -5.56 -51.56 30.60
C GLY A 940 -4.03 -51.74 30.66
N MET A 941 -3.28 -51.13 29.76
CA MET A 941 -1.81 -51.17 29.76
C MET A 941 -1.21 -50.40 30.92
N GLU A 942 -0.10 -50.88 31.46
CA GLU A 942 0.72 -50.16 32.43
C GLU A 942 1.28 -48.86 31.91
N LEU A 943 1.25 -47.81 32.71
CA LEU A 943 1.60 -46.43 32.31
C LEU A 943 3.00 -46.33 31.67
N ALA A 944 3.98 -47.05 32.19
CA ALA A 944 5.33 -47.04 31.61
C ALA A 944 5.34 -47.60 30.18
N LYS A 945 4.56 -48.65 29.93
CA LYS A 945 4.39 -49.24 28.59
C LYS A 945 3.56 -48.34 27.67
N VAL A 946 2.51 -47.70 28.20
CA VAL A 946 1.69 -46.75 27.45
C VAL A 946 2.57 -45.61 26.91
N VAL A 947 3.43 -45.05 27.75
CA VAL A 947 4.31 -43.94 27.35
C VAL A 947 5.37 -44.40 26.34
N THR A 948 6.05 -45.50 26.57
CA THR A 948 7.11 -45.98 25.66
C THR A 948 6.57 -46.47 24.32
N LEU A 949 5.53 -47.30 24.35
CA LEU A 949 4.93 -47.84 23.14
C LEU A 949 4.17 -46.77 22.36
N GLY A 950 3.45 -45.89 23.08
CA GLY A 950 2.69 -44.82 22.49
C GLY A 950 3.58 -43.80 21.79
N SER A 951 4.70 -43.41 22.43
CA SER A 951 5.69 -42.49 21.82
C SER A 951 6.35 -43.14 20.61
N ALA A 952 6.71 -44.43 20.69
CA ALA A 952 7.33 -45.13 19.55
C ALA A 952 6.39 -45.21 18.34
N ARG A 953 5.09 -45.51 18.55
CA ARG A 953 4.10 -45.59 17.46
C ARG A 953 3.73 -44.24 16.89
N ARG A 954 3.77 -43.14 17.68
CA ARG A 954 3.45 -41.80 17.23
C ARG A 954 4.66 -41.02 16.65
N LEU A 955 5.86 -41.61 16.74
CA LEU A 955 7.06 -41.01 16.17
C LEU A 955 6.88 -40.68 14.68
N ARG A 956 6.40 -41.65 13.90
CA ARG A 956 6.23 -41.51 12.45
C ARG A 956 5.22 -40.41 12.08
N PRO A 957 3.97 -40.40 12.61
CA PRO A 957 3.04 -39.30 12.31
C PRO A 957 3.60 -37.92 12.71
N VAL A 958 4.15 -37.78 13.92
CA VAL A 958 4.63 -36.47 14.42
C VAL A 958 5.83 -35.96 13.61
N LEU A 959 6.78 -36.81 13.28
CA LEU A 959 7.91 -36.40 12.41
C LEU A 959 7.46 -36.10 10.99
N MET A 960 6.52 -36.88 10.45
CA MET A 960 5.99 -36.69 9.11
C MET A 960 5.28 -35.34 8.99
N THR A 961 4.35 -35.05 9.90
CA THR A 961 3.62 -33.77 9.88
C THR A 961 4.53 -32.58 10.09
N ALA A 962 5.45 -32.64 11.05
CA ALA A 962 6.42 -31.59 11.30
C ALA A 962 7.38 -31.37 10.12
N SER A 963 7.88 -32.45 9.52
CA SER A 963 8.75 -32.38 8.34
C SER A 963 7.99 -31.79 7.14
N ILE A 964 6.77 -32.23 6.87
CA ILE A 964 5.95 -31.72 5.78
C ILE A 964 5.67 -30.22 5.95
N ALA A 965 5.31 -29.81 7.16
CA ALA A 965 5.08 -28.40 7.46
C ALA A 965 6.35 -27.56 7.31
N ALA A 966 7.49 -28.01 7.80
CA ALA A 966 8.76 -27.32 7.67
C ALA A 966 9.24 -27.25 6.20
N PHE A 967 9.24 -28.37 5.48
CA PHE A 967 9.67 -28.43 4.09
C PHE A 967 8.72 -27.71 3.14
N GLY A 968 7.40 -27.64 3.48
CA GLY A 968 6.44 -26.84 2.75
C GLY A 968 6.72 -25.33 2.82
N LEU A 969 7.41 -24.87 3.88
CA LEU A 969 7.79 -23.46 4.05
C LEU A 969 9.23 -23.14 3.59
N ILE A 970 10.07 -24.14 3.35
CA ILE A 970 11.46 -23.93 2.90
C ILE A 970 11.55 -23.08 1.62
N PRO A 971 10.73 -23.29 0.58
CA PRO A 971 10.79 -22.44 -0.60
C PRO A 971 10.60 -20.94 -0.31
N LEU A 972 9.79 -20.59 0.70
CA LEU A 972 9.60 -19.20 1.12
C LEU A 972 10.84 -18.57 1.77
N LEU A 973 11.75 -19.37 2.33
CA LEU A 973 13.03 -18.86 2.87
C LEU A 973 13.97 -18.41 1.77
N PHE A 974 13.93 -19.09 0.64
CA PHE A 974 14.84 -18.88 -0.48
C PHE A 974 14.19 -18.16 -1.65
N ALA A 975 12.90 -17.86 -1.55
CA ALA A 975 12.20 -17.08 -2.56
C ALA A 975 12.83 -15.70 -2.71
N THR A 976 13.09 -15.31 -3.95
CA THR A 976 13.61 -13.99 -4.31
C THR A 976 12.61 -13.31 -5.23
N GLY A 977 12.11 -12.18 -4.84
CA GLY A 977 11.13 -11.43 -5.61
C GLY A 977 10.17 -10.66 -4.71
N PRO A 978 9.33 -9.81 -5.30
CA PRO A 978 8.42 -8.96 -4.54
C PRO A 978 7.53 -9.78 -3.60
N GLY A 979 7.50 -9.40 -2.32
CA GLY A 979 6.68 -10.02 -1.29
C GLY A 979 7.34 -11.16 -0.52
N SER A 980 8.46 -11.70 -1.00
CA SER A 980 9.23 -12.71 -0.25
C SER A 980 9.75 -12.17 1.08
N GLU A 981 10.08 -10.88 1.13
CA GLU A 981 10.59 -10.19 2.32
C GLU A 981 9.58 -10.22 3.48
N ILE A 982 8.29 -10.15 3.18
CA ILE A 982 7.23 -10.18 4.19
C ILE A 982 6.99 -11.62 4.68
N GLN A 983 7.13 -12.61 3.79
CA GLN A 983 6.83 -14.01 4.11
C GLN A 983 8.01 -14.69 4.82
N ARG A 984 9.24 -14.26 4.57
CA ARG A 984 10.46 -14.86 5.09
C ARG A 984 10.55 -14.85 6.63
N PRO A 985 10.32 -13.74 7.36
CA PRO A 985 10.37 -13.74 8.83
C PRO A 985 9.35 -14.70 9.46
N LEU A 986 8.15 -14.79 8.85
CA LEU A 986 7.11 -15.72 9.27
C LEU A 986 7.57 -17.18 9.08
N ALA A 987 8.11 -17.53 7.91
CA ALA A 987 8.60 -18.87 7.62
C ALA A 987 9.76 -19.26 8.55
N ILE A 988 10.69 -18.34 8.83
CA ILE A 988 11.80 -18.53 9.77
C ILE A 988 11.28 -18.95 11.15
N VAL A 989 10.33 -18.17 11.70
CA VAL A 989 9.75 -18.43 13.01
C VAL A 989 9.05 -19.80 13.06
N VAL A 990 8.23 -20.09 12.05
CA VAL A 990 7.47 -21.35 12.02
C VAL A 990 8.38 -22.56 11.86
N ILE A 991 9.35 -22.53 10.96
CA ILE A 991 10.30 -23.64 10.76
C ILE A 991 11.14 -23.86 12.02
N GLY A 992 11.71 -22.80 12.59
CA GLY A 992 12.50 -22.89 13.83
C GLY A 992 11.68 -23.44 14.98
N GLY A 993 10.46 -22.96 15.14
CA GLY A 993 9.53 -23.39 16.16
C GLY A 993 9.04 -24.84 15.96
N LEU A 994 8.83 -25.28 14.72
CA LEU A 994 8.49 -26.68 14.42
C LEU A 994 9.60 -27.65 14.84
N VAL A 995 10.85 -27.29 14.60
CA VAL A 995 11.99 -28.11 14.99
C VAL A 995 12.00 -28.28 16.52
N SER A 996 11.95 -27.18 17.28
CA SER A 996 11.96 -27.24 18.74
C SER A 996 10.72 -27.93 19.30
N SER A 997 9.54 -27.62 18.79
CA SER A 997 8.26 -28.22 19.19
C SER A 997 8.26 -29.73 19.00
N THR A 998 8.77 -30.20 17.85
CA THR A 998 8.83 -31.64 17.54
C THR A 998 9.73 -32.37 18.50
N PHE A 999 10.95 -31.86 18.74
CA PHE A 999 11.85 -32.45 19.71
C PHE A 999 11.24 -32.55 21.10
N LEU A 1000 10.62 -31.48 21.55
CA LEU A 1000 10.07 -31.39 22.90
C LEU A 1000 8.78 -32.21 23.04
N THR A 1001 7.94 -32.26 22.00
CA THR A 1001 6.77 -33.15 21.99
C THR A 1001 7.17 -34.61 22.05
N LEU A 1002 8.25 -35.02 21.37
CA LEU A 1002 8.70 -36.40 21.34
C LEU A 1002 9.43 -36.84 22.63
N PHE A 1003 10.11 -35.94 23.33
CA PHE A 1003 10.88 -36.26 24.51
C PHE A 1003 10.32 -35.75 25.83
N LEU A 1004 9.86 -34.49 25.89
CA LEU A 1004 9.40 -33.89 27.14
C LEU A 1004 7.94 -34.24 27.45
N LEU A 1005 7.06 -34.23 26.43
CA LEU A 1005 5.64 -34.54 26.63
C LEU A 1005 5.40 -35.95 27.21
N PRO A 1006 6.09 -37.02 26.77
CA PRO A 1006 6.02 -38.33 27.42
C PRO A 1006 6.41 -38.31 28.89
N ILE A 1007 7.42 -37.55 29.28
CA ILE A 1007 7.86 -37.40 30.67
C ILE A 1007 6.79 -36.68 31.48
N LEU A 1008 6.24 -35.55 30.93
CA LEU A 1008 5.17 -34.79 31.57
C LEU A 1008 3.90 -35.64 31.73
N PHE A 1009 3.54 -36.44 30.72
CA PHE A 1009 2.40 -37.32 30.80
C PHE A 1009 2.58 -38.43 31.86
N LYS A 1010 3.76 -38.99 31.97
CA LYS A 1010 4.12 -39.97 33.01
C LYS A 1010 3.98 -39.40 34.43
N LEU A 1011 4.32 -38.12 34.63
CA LEU A 1011 4.32 -37.47 35.96
C LEU A 1011 2.98 -36.83 36.31
N PHE A 1012 2.30 -36.25 35.37
CA PHE A 1012 1.14 -35.38 35.61
C PHE A 1012 -0.12 -35.74 34.83
N GLY A 1013 -0.05 -36.65 33.85
CA GLY A 1013 -1.12 -36.95 32.89
C GLY A 1013 -2.32 -37.73 33.43
N ILE A 1014 -2.30 -38.16 34.68
CA ILE A 1014 -3.35 -39.00 35.27
C ILE A 1014 -4.04 -38.28 36.41
N SER A 1015 -5.36 -38.19 36.36
CA SER A 1015 -6.18 -37.83 37.49
C SER A 1015 -6.33 -39.04 38.45
N LYS A 1016 -6.21 -38.82 39.76
CA LYS A 1016 -6.45 -39.84 40.78
C LYS A 1016 -7.89 -40.37 40.83
N GLU A 1017 -8.81 -39.73 40.06
CA GLU A 1017 -10.24 -40.03 40.08
C GLU A 1017 -10.68 -41.20 39.19
N ILE A 1018 -9.77 -41.89 38.48
CA ILE A 1018 -10.09 -43.02 37.59
C ILE A 1018 -9.71 -44.38 38.29
N GLU A 1019 -9.41 -44.36 39.57
CA GLU A 1019 -9.20 -45.59 40.34
C GLU A 1019 -10.43 -46.05 41.13
N GLN A 1020 -11.64 -45.60 40.78
CA GLN A 1020 -12.89 -46.17 41.32
C GLN A 1020 -13.75 -46.79 40.24
#